data_e5e6df13f548740d13392edca001dc10
#
_entry.id   e5e6df13f548740d13392edca001dc10
#
_cell.length_a   1.000
_cell.length_b   1.000
_cell.length_c   1.000
_cell.angle_alpha   90.00
_cell.angle_beta   90.00
_cell.angle_gamma   90.00
#
_symmetry.space_group_name_H-M   'P 1'
#
loop_
_entity.id
_entity.type
_entity.pdbx_description
1 polymer ?
#
loop_
_entity_poly.entity_id
_entity_poly.type
_entity_poly.pdbx_seq_one_letter_code
_entity_poly.pdbx_strand_id
1 'polypeptide(L)'
;LLDDISYTAHHEGHNPMHKGSLSERDICTKFITPSLRHAGWCEVTQIREEVSFTKGRIIVRGRLVSRGKGKRADYILSVKPNIPIAIIEAKVNSLPVSAGMQQALDYAETLDIPFVFSSNGDGFIFHDRTGMTSPPESALSLDEFPSPDELWARYRTWKGLSDVAAQIALQDYHDDGSGKAPRYYQVNAVNAAVEAIAKGQDRLLLVMATGTGKTYTAFQIIWRLWKAGQKKRILFLADRNVLVDQTMVNDFRPFAGRMAKLSTQSKTIERADGTAAEVTLALDKKRRIDASYEIYLGLYQAITGPDESQKLYREFSPDFFDLIVIDECHRGSAAEDSAWREILDHFSSATQIGLTATPKETTYASNIDYFGAPVYSYSLKQGIRDGFLAPYKVIKVHIDRDVQGYRPVQGQVDRDGEEVEDRIYNTKDFDRTLVLDDRTKLVARKVTEFLKESGDRMAKTIVFCVDQEHALRMRQAVINENADLVAQNHRYVMRITGNDRDGLDQLGNFIDPEATYPVIVTTSRLLSTGVDAQTCRLIVLDREVGSMTEFKQIVGRGTRVHEDTQKLYFTVMDFRGSTSHFADPEFDGEPVQIYQPGPDDPITPPDDAPQSDDDGNPMPPQPGDDETVLTDPTGTTTGGGGSGNPIRKIYVDGVGAQIVAERVEYLDESGKLVTESLRDYTRKALQKQFASLESFLRRWNSEQRKDAVVKELEAEGLPLDMIAAELGTDLDPFDLICHIAFDAKPLTRQERAANVKKRGVFNKFGPQARAVLEALLEKYADEGVINLDDLGVLKIAPFSGMGSVLELIGAFGGKPGFEQAVRDLQSAIYEESA
;
A
#
# COMPACT_ATOMS: atom_id res chain seq x y z
N LEU A 1 -2.45 -82.82 3.05
CA LEU A 1 -3.81 -82.28 3.00
C LEU A 1 -3.80 -80.83 3.45
N LEU A 2 -3.54 -79.95 2.52
CA LEU A 2 -4.12 -78.59 2.45
C LEU A 2 -3.62 -77.98 1.17
N ASP A 3 -4.58 -77.65 0.32
CA ASP A 3 -4.40 -77.29 -1.07
C ASP A 3 -3.79 -75.90 -1.24
N ASP A 4 -2.96 -75.84 -2.32
CA ASP A 4 -2.52 -74.60 -2.98
C ASP A 4 -3.74 -73.82 -3.50
N ILE A 5 -3.85 -72.57 -3.10
CA ILE A 5 -4.64 -71.55 -3.84
C ILE A 5 -3.62 -70.51 -4.33
N SER A 6 -3.21 -70.65 -5.57
CA SER A 6 -2.47 -69.64 -6.28
C SER A 6 -3.34 -68.42 -6.58
N TYR A 7 -3.09 -67.26 -5.93
CA TYR A 7 -3.66 -65.98 -6.28
C TYR A 7 -2.86 -65.39 -7.44
N THR A 8 -3.40 -65.47 -8.63
CA THR A 8 -2.90 -64.69 -9.77
C THR A 8 -3.36 -63.24 -9.57
N ALA A 9 -2.43 -62.39 -9.12
CA ALA A 9 -2.62 -60.96 -9.13
C ALA A 9 -2.64 -60.45 -10.58
N HIS A 10 -3.82 -60.05 -11.04
CA HIS A 10 -3.95 -59.21 -12.23
C HIS A 10 -3.32 -57.85 -11.93
N HIS A 11 -2.12 -57.64 -12.46
CA HIS A 11 -1.58 -56.32 -12.68
C HIS A 11 -2.45 -55.60 -13.71
N GLU A 12 -3.45 -54.84 -13.23
CA GLU A 12 -4.01 -53.80 -14.06
C GLU A 12 -2.90 -52.80 -14.37
N GLY A 13 -2.53 -52.73 -15.64
CA GLY A 13 -1.52 -51.78 -16.12
C GLY A 13 -2.05 -50.36 -15.91
N HIS A 14 -1.63 -49.75 -14.83
CA HIS A 14 -1.71 -48.29 -14.70
C HIS A 14 -0.78 -47.72 -15.80
N ASN A 15 -1.41 -47.19 -16.83
CA ASN A 15 -0.71 -46.38 -17.82
C ASN A 15 -0.06 -45.24 -17.05
N PRO A 16 1.29 -45.13 -16.98
CA PRO A 16 1.92 -44.07 -16.21
C PRO A 16 1.46 -42.74 -16.79
N MET A 17 0.83 -41.92 -15.96
CA MET A 17 0.44 -40.57 -16.34
C MET A 17 1.66 -39.89 -16.96
N HIS A 18 1.53 -39.44 -18.20
CA HIS A 18 2.62 -38.83 -18.92
C HIS A 18 3.05 -37.57 -18.16
N LYS A 19 4.30 -37.48 -17.66
CA LYS A 19 4.81 -36.40 -16.82
C LYS A 19 4.53 -35.02 -17.43
N GLY A 20 4.55 -34.92 -18.77
CA GLY A 20 4.21 -33.68 -19.51
C GLY A 20 2.74 -33.24 -19.44
N SER A 21 1.83 -34.08 -18.90
CA SER A 21 0.41 -33.69 -18.68
C SER A 21 0.11 -33.22 -17.24
N LEU A 22 1.12 -33.20 -16.37
CA LEU A 22 0.98 -32.80 -14.97
C LEU A 22 0.94 -31.27 -14.85
N SER A 23 0.09 -30.79 -13.95
CA SER A 23 0.05 -29.38 -13.58
C SER A 23 1.32 -28.99 -12.79
N GLU A 24 1.62 -27.69 -12.66
CA GLU A 24 2.71 -27.18 -11.80
C GLU A 24 2.54 -27.69 -10.37
N ARG A 25 1.31 -27.73 -9.85
CA ARG A 25 1.02 -28.27 -8.51
C ARG A 25 1.35 -29.76 -8.39
N ASP A 26 1.07 -30.57 -9.44
CA ASP A 26 1.48 -31.96 -9.44
C ASP A 26 3.01 -32.11 -9.46
N ILE A 27 3.71 -31.26 -10.20
CA ILE A 27 5.18 -31.21 -10.21
C ILE A 27 5.70 -30.91 -8.81
N CYS A 28 5.15 -29.88 -8.15
CA CYS A 28 5.48 -29.54 -6.77
C CYS A 28 5.33 -30.74 -5.83
N THR A 29 4.13 -31.32 -5.79
CA THR A 29 3.78 -32.37 -4.82
C THR A 29 4.49 -33.69 -5.06
N LYS A 30 4.68 -34.07 -6.33
CA LYS A 30 5.19 -35.41 -6.69
C LYS A 30 6.70 -35.48 -6.87
N PHE A 31 7.37 -34.33 -7.14
CA PHE A 31 8.80 -34.32 -7.46
C PHE A 31 9.57 -33.34 -6.56
N ILE A 32 9.16 -32.08 -6.43
CA ILE A 32 9.91 -31.06 -5.70
C ILE A 32 9.83 -31.32 -4.18
N THR A 33 8.64 -31.40 -3.60
CA THR A 33 8.48 -31.63 -2.13
C THR A 33 9.16 -32.93 -1.67
N PRO A 34 9.06 -34.07 -2.37
CA PRO A 34 9.82 -35.26 -2.01
C PRO A 34 11.34 -35.08 -2.06
N SER A 35 11.87 -34.35 -3.05
CA SER A 35 13.29 -34.01 -3.14
C SER A 35 13.76 -33.17 -1.94
N LEU A 36 12.98 -32.17 -1.55
CA LEU A 36 13.28 -31.35 -0.38
C LEU A 36 13.30 -32.17 0.91
N ARG A 37 12.32 -33.07 1.09
CA ARG A 37 12.29 -34.01 2.24
C ARG A 37 13.53 -34.92 2.25
N HIS A 38 13.91 -35.46 1.07
CA HIS A 38 15.10 -36.29 0.96
C HIS A 38 16.38 -35.54 1.35
N ALA A 39 16.47 -34.26 0.99
CA ALA A 39 17.55 -33.37 1.38
C ALA A 39 17.52 -32.92 2.86
N GLY A 40 16.52 -33.34 3.65
CA GLY A 40 16.42 -33.07 5.09
C GLY A 40 15.65 -31.84 5.49
N TRP A 41 14.93 -31.19 4.56
CA TRP A 41 14.07 -30.03 4.87
C TRP A 41 12.80 -30.43 5.63
N CYS A 42 12.51 -29.75 6.74
CA CYS A 42 11.30 -29.98 7.55
C CYS A 42 10.10 -29.24 6.92
N GLU A 43 9.06 -29.98 6.54
CA GLU A 43 7.84 -29.39 5.92
C GLU A 43 7.12 -28.43 6.84
N VAL A 44 7.08 -28.69 8.13
CA VAL A 44 6.28 -27.91 9.07
C VAL A 44 6.93 -26.56 9.38
N THR A 45 8.27 -26.50 9.46
CA THR A 45 8.99 -25.33 9.98
C THR A 45 9.85 -24.62 8.95
N GLN A 46 10.28 -25.31 7.90
CA GLN A 46 11.27 -24.81 6.95
C GLN A 46 10.74 -24.63 5.54
N ILE A 47 9.74 -25.41 5.12
CA ILE A 47 9.13 -25.32 3.79
C ILE A 47 7.82 -24.54 3.89
N ARG A 48 7.68 -23.51 3.07
CA ARG A 48 6.41 -22.80 2.85
C ARG A 48 6.08 -22.81 1.38
N GLU A 49 4.90 -23.34 1.06
CA GLU A 49 4.39 -23.44 -0.30
C GLU A 49 3.42 -22.31 -0.61
N GLU A 50 3.30 -21.90 -1.87
CA GLU A 50 2.32 -20.94 -2.36
C GLU A 50 2.33 -19.61 -1.59
N VAL A 51 3.52 -19.05 -1.33
CA VAL A 51 3.70 -17.89 -0.45
C VAL A 51 3.43 -16.59 -1.19
N SER A 52 2.27 -15.99 -0.93
CA SER A 52 1.98 -14.63 -1.39
C SER A 52 2.71 -13.62 -0.50
N PHE A 53 3.60 -12.81 -1.09
CA PHE A 53 4.41 -11.85 -0.35
C PHE A 53 4.14 -10.39 -0.71
N THR A 54 3.46 -10.09 -1.85
CA THR A 54 2.87 -8.77 -2.13
C THR A 54 1.35 -8.90 -2.31
N LYS A 55 0.64 -7.78 -2.14
CA LYS A 55 -0.81 -7.75 -2.33
C LYS A 55 -1.24 -7.32 -3.74
N GLY A 56 -0.27 -6.91 -4.57
CA GLY A 56 -0.52 -6.29 -5.86
C GLY A 56 -0.88 -4.80 -5.75
N ARG A 57 -0.40 -4.02 -6.70
CA ARG A 57 -0.60 -2.56 -6.76
C ARG A 57 -2.10 -2.22 -6.83
N ILE A 58 -2.52 -1.22 -6.08
CA ILE A 58 -3.85 -0.63 -6.20
C ILE A 58 -3.82 0.36 -7.37
N ILE A 59 -4.67 0.12 -8.35
CA ILE A 59 -4.82 0.93 -9.57
C ILE A 59 -6.09 1.75 -9.42
N VAL A 60 -5.96 3.08 -9.55
CA VAL A 60 -7.08 4.02 -9.39
C VAL A 60 -7.21 4.82 -10.68
N ARG A 61 -8.41 4.85 -11.25
CA ARG A 61 -8.78 5.65 -12.43
C ARG A 61 -10.16 6.28 -12.16
N GLY A 62 -10.22 7.61 -12.08
CA GLY A 62 -11.45 8.28 -11.67
C GLY A 62 -11.97 7.72 -10.33
N ARG A 63 -13.18 7.21 -10.27
CA ARG A 63 -13.77 6.51 -9.10
C ARG A 63 -13.47 5.02 -9.08
N LEU A 64 -12.94 4.49 -10.17
CA LEU A 64 -12.69 3.09 -10.36
C LEU A 64 -11.42 2.66 -9.63
N VAL A 65 -11.50 1.54 -8.92
CA VAL A 65 -10.37 0.97 -8.18
C VAL A 65 -10.28 -0.51 -8.46
N SER A 66 -9.11 -0.96 -8.88
CA SER A 66 -8.79 -2.38 -9.07
C SER A 66 -7.48 -2.72 -8.37
N ARG A 67 -7.18 -3.99 -8.25
CA ARG A 67 -5.92 -4.47 -7.65
C ARG A 67 -5.20 -5.34 -8.67
N GLY A 68 -3.95 -5.02 -8.94
CA GLY A 68 -3.08 -5.83 -9.78
C GLY A 68 -2.72 -7.16 -9.11
N LYS A 69 -2.11 -8.04 -9.87
CA LYS A 69 -1.68 -9.36 -9.39
C LYS A 69 -0.58 -9.22 -8.32
N GLY A 70 -0.80 -9.86 -7.17
CA GLY A 70 0.23 -10.01 -6.15
C GLY A 70 1.31 -11.00 -6.59
N LYS A 71 2.54 -10.83 -6.09
CA LYS A 71 3.63 -11.79 -6.29
C LYS A 71 3.46 -12.97 -5.33
N ARG A 72 3.57 -14.18 -5.86
CA ARG A 72 3.47 -15.42 -5.11
C ARG A 72 4.58 -16.37 -5.57
N ALA A 73 5.36 -16.87 -4.62
CA ALA A 73 6.40 -17.86 -4.85
C ALA A 73 5.86 -19.28 -4.61
N ASP A 74 6.26 -20.24 -5.42
CA ASP A 74 5.85 -21.64 -5.23
C ASP A 74 6.43 -22.22 -3.95
N TYR A 75 7.71 -21.98 -3.67
CA TYR A 75 8.35 -22.36 -2.40
C TYR A 75 9.25 -21.26 -1.87
N ILE A 76 9.19 -21.05 -0.56
CA ILE A 76 10.21 -20.32 0.21
C ILE A 76 10.74 -21.28 1.27
N LEU A 77 12.06 -21.50 1.23
CA LEU A 77 12.76 -22.33 2.22
C LEU A 77 13.43 -21.42 3.24
N SER A 78 13.20 -21.73 4.51
CA SER A 78 13.71 -20.94 5.64
C SER A 78 14.55 -21.82 6.56
N VAL A 79 15.67 -21.32 7.08
CA VAL A 79 16.45 -22.03 8.11
C VAL A 79 15.63 -22.13 9.39
N LYS A 80 14.96 -21.03 9.74
CA LYS A 80 13.93 -20.93 10.78
C LYS A 80 12.79 -20.05 10.28
N PRO A 81 11.60 -20.11 10.91
CA PRO A 81 10.49 -19.22 10.54
C PRO A 81 10.94 -17.76 10.45
N ASN A 82 10.60 -17.12 9.33
CA ASN A 82 10.99 -15.73 8.97
C ASN A 82 12.50 -15.49 8.78
N ILE A 83 13.28 -16.54 8.54
CA ILE A 83 14.68 -16.46 8.10
C ILE A 83 14.80 -17.20 6.76
N PRO A 84 14.30 -16.61 5.66
CA PRO A 84 14.29 -17.22 4.35
C PRO A 84 15.72 -17.30 3.79
N ILE A 85 16.04 -18.40 3.10
CA ILE A 85 17.37 -18.63 2.56
C ILE A 85 17.35 -19.06 1.10
N ALA A 86 16.28 -19.73 0.65
CA ALA A 86 16.14 -20.17 -0.71
C ALA A 86 14.70 -20.00 -1.23
N ILE A 87 14.58 -19.87 -2.54
CA ILE A 87 13.32 -19.80 -3.26
C ILE A 87 13.33 -20.79 -4.42
N ILE A 88 12.19 -21.44 -4.69
CA ILE A 88 12.03 -22.34 -5.82
C ILE A 88 10.79 -21.92 -6.60
N GLU A 89 10.95 -21.81 -7.91
CA GLU A 89 9.86 -21.60 -8.85
C GLU A 89 9.65 -22.85 -9.68
N ALA A 90 8.44 -23.37 -9.68
CA ALA A 90 8.05 -24.56 -10.40
C ALA A 90 7.46 -24.21 -11.77
N LYS A 91 7.63 -25.08 -12.74
CA LYS A 91 6.99 -24.99 -14.05
C LYS A 91 6.48 -26.36 -14.49
N VAL A 92 5.50 -26.37 -15.40
CA VAL A 92 5.02 -27.62 -16.03
C VAL A 92 6.16 -28.34 -16.75
N ASN A 93 6.13 -29.68 -16.75
CA ASN A 93 7.22 -30.47 -17.31
C ASN A 93 7.43 -30.33 -18.84
N SER A 94 6.46 -29.72 -19.55
CA SER A 94 6.63 -29.39 -20.98
C SER A 94 7.57 -28.21 -21.23
N LEU A 95 7.95 -27.46 -20.19
CA LEU A 95 8.90 -26.36 -20.26
C LEU A 95 10.29 -26.80 -19.77
N PRO A 96 11.39 -26.13 -20.20
CA PRO A 96 12.72 -26.39 -19.67
C PRO A 96 12.81 -26.19 -18.15
N VAL A 97 13.74 -26.89 -17.51
CA VAL A 97 13.99 -26.76 -16.04
C VAL A 97 14.29 -25.31 -15.63
N SER A 98 14.89 -24.52 -16.52
CA SER A 98 15.26 -23.12 -16.30
C SER A 98 14.11 -22.12 -16.53
N ALA A 99 12.94 -22.55 -16.98
CA ALA A 99 11.88 -21.65 -17.41
C ALA A 99 11.35 -20.71 -16.30
N GLY A 100 11.44 -21.13 -15.03
CA GLY A 100 11.04 -20.32 -13.87
C GLY A 100 12.15 -19.41 -13.32
N MET A 101 13.39 -19.50 -13.80
CA MET A 101 14.55 -18.86 -13.18
C MET A 101 14.44 -17.33 -13.13
N GLN A 102 14.01 -16.68 -14.22
CA GLN A 102 13.91 -15.23 -14.26
C GLN A 102 12.88 -14.71 -13.22
N GLN A 103 11.74 -15.38 -13.14
CA GLN A 103 10.70 -15.05 -12.15
C GLN A 103 11.21 -15.28 -10.72
N ALA A 104 11.90 -16.39 -10.47
CA ALA A 104 12.48 -16.70 -9.17
C ALA A 104 13.56 -15.69 -8.75
N LEU A 105 14.37 -15.18 -9.69
CA LEU A 105 15.38 -14.13 -9.45
C LEU A 105 14.72 -12.80 -9.06
N ASP A 106 13.68 -12.37 -9.76
CA ASP A 106 12.92 -11.14 -9.42
C ASP A 106 12.29 -11.22 -8.01
N TYR A 107 11.80 -12.42 -7.66
CA TYR A 107 11.25 -12.66 -6.33
C TYR A 107 12.33 -12.70 -5.25
N ALA A 108 13.45 -13.35 -5.55
CA ALA A 108 14.60 -13.42 -4.67
C ALA A 108 15.22 -12.04 -4.39
N GLU A 109 15.24 -11.15 -5.38
CA GLU A 109 15.66 -9.76 -5.19
C GLU A 109 14.72 -9.02 -4.21
N THR A 110 13.41 -9.15 -4.41
CA THR A 110 12.40 -8.53 -3.54
C THR A 110 12.51 -9.04 -2.09
N LEU A 111 12.73 -10.35 -1.91
CA LEU A 111 12.76 -11.04 -0.61
C LEU A 111 14.15 -11.07 0.06
N ASP A 112 15.19 -10.53 -0.60
CA ASP A 112 16.61 -10.61 -0.19
C ASP A 112 17.07 -12.06 0.04
N ILE A 113 16.66 -12.98 -0.86
CA ILE A 113 17.02 -14.39 -0.79
C ILE A 113 18.22 -14.68 -1.68
N PRO A 114 19.32 -15.32 -1.15
CA PRO A 114 20.53 -15.54 -1.94
C PRO A 114 20.49 -16.76 -2.86
N PHE A 115 19.76 -17.83 -2.53
CA PHE A 115 19.77 -19.08 -3.27
C PHE A 115 18.48 -19.28 -4.03
N VAL A 116 18.57 -19.43 -5.34
CA VAL A 116 17.43 -19.45 -6.25
C VAL A 116 17.40 -20.73 -7.04
N PHE A 117 16.23 -21.35 -7.13
CA PHE A 117 16.03 -22.59 -7.86
C PHE A 117 14.85 -22.48 -8.81
N SER A 118 14.97 -23.11 -9.98
CA SER A 118 13.88 -23.38 -10.90
C SER A 118 13.78 -24.87 -11.14
N SER A 119 12.57 -25.42 -11.25
CA SER A 119 12.32 -26.85 -11.49
C SER A 119 11.08 -27.08 -12.33
N ASN A 120 11.14 -28.11 -13.20
CA ASN A 120 9.98 -28.68 -13.90
C ASN A 120 9.71 -30.14 -13.47
N GLY A 121 10.34 -30.60 -12.39
CA GLY A 121 10.27 -31.94 -11.87
C GLY A 121 11.23 -32.96 -12.50
N ASP A 122 12.11 -32.57 -13.43
CA ASP A 122 13.18 -33.42 -13.96
C ASP A 122 14.50 -33.23 -13.22
N GLY A 123 14.66 -32.07 -12.57
CA GLY A 123 15.80 -31.64 -11.78
C GLY A 123 15.63 -30.19 -11.37
N PHE A 124 16.73 -29.57 -10.97
CA PHE A 124 16.79 -28.16 -10.63
C PHE A 124 17.85 -27.42 -11.42
N ILE A 125 17.59 -26.16 -11.75
CA ILE A 125 18.69 -25.22 -12.01
C ILE A 125 18.84 -24.40 -10.73
N PHE A 126 20.04 -24.39 -10.18
CA PHE A 126 20.43 -23.62 -9.02
C PHE A 126 21.18 -22.38 -9.44
N HIS A 127 20.81 -21.22 -8.92
CA HIS A 127 21.48 -19.93 -9.11
C HIS A 127 21.93 -19.36 -7.76
N ASP A 128 23.22 -19.10 -7.64
CA ASP A 128 23.85 -18.49 -6.46
C ASP A 128 24.04 -16.99 -6.66
N ARG A 129 23.21 -16.18 -6.01
CA ARG A 129 23.27 -14.71 -6.04
C ARG A 129 24.37 -14.11 -5.16
N THR A 130 25.10 -14.93 -4.38
CA THR A 130 26.12 -14.43 -3.44
C THR A 130 27.38 -13.92 -4.16
N GLY A 131 27.59 -14.30 -5.40
CA GLY A 131 28.81 -14.02 -6.16
C GLY A 131 30.04 -14.84 -5.72
N MET A 132 29.85 -15.83 -4.83
CA MET A 132 30.95 -16.69 -4.34
C MET A 132 31.19 -17.91 -5.23
N THR A 133 30.23 -18.27 -6.07
CA THR A 133 30.30 -19.44 -6.95
C THR A 133 30.48 -19.00 -8.41
N SER A 134 31.37 -19.66 -9.14
CA SER A 134 31.58 -19.43 -10.59
C SER A 134 31.66 -20.76 -11.31
N PRO A 135 30.80 -21.06 -12.31
CA PRO A 135 29.66 -20.22 -12.76
C PRO A 135 28.57 -20.12 -11.69
N PRO A 136 27.73 -19.04 -11.71
CA PRO A 136 26.68 -18.85 -10.70
C PRO A 136 25.53 -19.85 -10.86
N GLU A 137 25.36 -20.46 -12.03
CA GLU A 137 24.31 -21.46 -12.29
C GLU A 137 24.86 -22.85 -12.46
N SER A 138 24.15 -23.82 -11.91
CA SER A 138 24.45 -25.25 -12.07
C SER A 138 23.16 -26.07 -12.11
N ALA A 139 23.20 -27.16 -12.86
CA ALA A 139 22.11 -28.13 -12.87
C ALA A 139 22.31 -29.15 -11.75
N LEU A 140 21.23 -29.52 -11.08
CA LEU A 140 21.19 -30.54 -10.03
C LEU A 140 20.10 -31.56 -10.36
N SER A 141 20.38 -32.85 -10.09
CA SER A 141 19.32 -33.85 -10.07
C SER A 141 18.37 -33.67 -8.87
N LEU A 142 17.24 -34.37 -8.88
CA LEU A 142 16.30 -34.32 -7.78
C LEU A 142 16.88 -34.76 -6.43
N ASP A 143 17.87 -35.69 -6.47
CA ASP A 143 18.50 -36.26 -5.27
C ASP A 143 19.71 -35.43 -4.79
N GLU A 144 20.14 -34.40 -5.56
CA GLU A 144 21.26 -33.52 -5.22
C GLU A 144 20.82 -32.16 -4.65
N PHE A 145 19.54 -32.01 -4.28
CA PHE A 145 19.11 -30.77 -3.68
C PHE A 145 19.84 -30.51 -2.35
N PRO A 146 20.41 -29.30 -2.12
CA PRO A 146 21.23 -29.03 -0.93
C PRO A 146 20.40 -29.05 0.36
N SER A 147 21.00 -29.56 1.42
CA SER A 147 20.40 -29.62 2.75
C SER A 147 20.29 -28.23 3.38
N PRO A 148 19.42 -28.06 4.42
CA PRO A 148 19.35 -26.81 5.19
C PRO A 148 20.70 -26.36 5.74
N ASP A 149 21.50 -27.33 6.24
CA ASP A 149 22.80 -27.04 6.85
C ASP A 149 23.84 -26.59 5.80
N GLU A 150 23.82 -27.17 4.59
CA GLU A 150 24.68 -26.74 3.49
C GLU A 150 24.36 -25.32 3.02
N LEU A 151 23.08 -24.98 2.80
CA LEU A 151 22.71 -23.63 2.41
C LEU A 151 22.99 -22.65 3.54
N TRP A 152 22.76 -23.02 4.78
CA TRP A 152 23.09 -22.17 5.92
C TRP A 152 24.60 -21.94 6.06
N ALA A 153 25.43 -22.94 5.85
CA ALA A 153 26.88 -22.79 5.86
C ALA A 153 27.36 -21.84 4.76
N ARG A 154 26.81 -21.93 3.52
CA ARG A 154 27.09 -21.01 2.42
C ARG A 154 26.64 -19.58 2.78
N TYR A 155 25.44 -19.42 3.34
CA TYR A 155 24.92 -18.13 3.79
C TYR A 155 25.83 -17.47 4.84
N ARG A 156 26.25 -18.24 5.85
CA ARG A 156 27.16 -17.76 6.90
C ARG A 156 28.48 -17.27 6.31
N THR A 157 29.04 -18.04 5.40
CA THR A 157 30.29 -17.68 4.70
C THR A 157 30.13 -16.40 3.91
N TRP A 158 29.05 -16.27 3.15
CA TRP A 158 28.72 -15.07 2.37
C TRP A 158 28.54 -13.83 3.25
N LYS A 159 27.74 -13.95 4.30
CA LYS A 159 27.47 -12.83 5.22
C LYS A 159 28.64 -12.57 6.18
N GLY A 160 29.65 -13.44 6.25
CA GLY A 160 30.76 -13.31 7.21
C GLY A 160 30.35 -13.46 8.66
N LEU A 161 29.40 -14.37 8.96
CA LEU A 161 28.89 -14.61 10.31
C LEU A 161 29.79 -15.58 11.08
N SER A 162 30.34 -15.12 12.19
CA SER A 162 30.96 -15.99 13.20
C SER A 162 29.90 -16.93 13.84
N ASP A 163 30.35 -17.95 14.59
CA ASP A 163 29.41 -18.85 15.28
C ASP A 163 28.47 -18.10 16.25
N VAL A 164 29.00 -17.11 16.96
CA VAL A 164 28.22 -16.28 17.88
C VAL A 164 27.22 -15.42 17.08
N ALA A 165 27.67 -14.77 16.03
CA ALA A 165 26.80 -13.96 15.18
C ALA A 165 25.70 -14.80 14.51
N ALA A 166 26.00 -16.00 14.08
CA ALA A 166 25.04 -16.95 13.51
C ALA A 166 23.97 -17.36 14.53
N GLN A 167 24.35 -17.60 15.80
CA GLN A 167 23.39 -17.91 16.86
C GLN A 167 22.45 -16.73 17.15
N ILE A 168 22.94 -15.50 17.11
CA ILE A 168 22.13 -14.27 17.26
C ILE A 168 21.18 -14.14 16.07
N ALA A 169 21.67 -14.31 14.86
CA ALA A 169 20.88 -14.25 13.63
C ALA A 169 19.80 -15.34 13.53
N LEU A 170 19.95 -16.45 14.24
CA LEU A 170 18.97 -17.54 14.32
C LEU A 170 17.98 -17.43 15.50
N GLN A 171 18.01 -16.33 16.27
CA GLN A 171 16.99 -16.16 17.33
C GLN A 171 15.59 -16.04 16.73
N ASP A 172 14.63 -16.70 17.39
CA ASP A 172 13.26 -16.74 16.93
C ASP A 172 12.57 -15.37 17.04
N TYR A 173 11.71 -15.08 16.10
CA TYR A 173 10.76 -13.97 16.18
C TYR A 173 9.78 -14.20 17.34
N HIS A 174 9.24 -13.11 17.88
CA HIS A 174 8.09 -13.20 18.76
C HIS A 174 6.85 -13.57 17.93
N ASP A 175 6.18 -14.61 18.34
CA ASP A 175 4.86 -15.03 17.83
C ASP A 175 3.86 -14.93 18.98
N ASP A 176 2.80 -14.17 18.80
CA ASP A 176 1.73 -13.99 19.79
C ASP A 176 0.60 -15.02 19.65
N GLY A 177 0.74 -15.95 18.71
CA GLY A 177 -0.25 -16.98 18.39
C GLY A 177 -1.49 -16.47 17.64
N SER A 178 -1.52 -15.19 17.23
CA SER A 178 -2.62 -14.61 16.46
C SER A 178 -2.67 -15.06 15.00
N GLY A 179 -1.61 -15.75 14.54
CA GLY A 179 -1.41 -16.11 13.12
C GLY A 179 -0.99 -14.93 12.22
N LYS A 180 -0.79 -13.74 12.78
CA LYS A 180 -0.35 -12.56 12.04
C LYS A 180 1.15 -12.61 11.78
N ALA A 181 1.56 -13.05 10.60
CA ALA A 181 2.95 -13.07 10.19
C ALA A 181 3.49 -11.66 9.84
N PRO A 182 4.78 -11.38 10.08
CA PRO A 182 5.42 -10.16 9.60
C PRO A 182 5.42 -10.12 8.07
N ARG A 183 5.28 -8.93 7.51
CA ARG A 183 5.37 -8.73 6.07
C ARG A 183 6.82 -8.88 5.62
N TYR A 184 7.03 -9.28 4.35
CA TYR A 184 8.38 -9.58 3.83
C TYR A 184 9.39 -8.45 4.08
N TYR A 185 9.00 -7.19 3.86
CA TYR A 185 9.89 -6.04 4.07
C TYR A 185 10.24 -5.81 5.55
N GLN A 186 9.34 -6.20 6.47
CA GLN A 186 9.63 -6.20 7.91
C GLN A 186 10.62 -7.32 8.26
N VAL A 187 10.46 -8.48 7.64
CA VAL A 187 11.41 -9.60 7.76
C VAL A 187 12.80 -9.17 7.30
N ASN A 188 12.90 -8.57 6.10
CA ASN A 188 14.16 -8.07 5.55
C ASN A 188 14.81 -7.03 6.50
N ALA A 189 14.03 -6.05 6.97
CA ALA A 189 14.53 -5.01 7.89
C ALA A 189 15.04 -5.58 9.21
N VAL A 190 14.27 -6.50 9.83
CA VAL A 190 14.65 -7.14 11.11
C VAL A 190 15.88 -7.99 10.94
N ASN A 191 15.95 -8.84 9.90
CA ASN A 191 17.11 -9.70 9.66
C ASN A 191 18.37 -8.88 9.37
N ALA A 192 18.28 -7.87 8.51
CA ALA A 192 19.41 -6.99 8.20
C ALA A 192 19.95 -6.27 9.45
N ALA A 193 19.07 -5.74 10.31
CA ALA A 193 19.46 -5.05 11.53
C ALA A 193 20.11 -6.02 12.55
N VAL A 194 19.49 -7.18 12.80
CA VAL A 194 20.02 -8.18 13.74
C VAL A 194 21.37 -8.71 13.28
N GLU A 195 21.54 -9.01 11.98
CA GLU A 195 22.82 -9.46 11.42
C GLU A 195 23.92 -8.39 11.52
N ALA A 196 23.59 -7.12 11.21
CA ALA A 196 24.54 -6.02 11.32
C ALA A 196 25.04 -5.86 12.77
N ILE A 197 24.13 -5.91 13.75
CA ILE A 197 24.49 -5.84 15.17
C ILE A 197 25.29 -7.08 15.62
N ALA A 198 24.90 -8.27 15.15
CA ALA A 198 25.63 -9.51 15.45
C ALA A 198 27.07 -9.49 14.94
N LYS A 199 27.33 -8.75 13.85
CA LYS A 199 28.67 -8.49 13.29
C LYS A 199 29.43 -7.36 13.98
N GLY A 200 28.83 -6.70 14.98
CA GLY A 200 29.48 -5.63 15.76
C GLY A 200 29.25 -4.23 15.21
N GLN A 201 28.25 -4.01 14.34
CA GLN A 201 27.89 -2.65 13.93
C GLN A 201 27.15 -1.95 15.06
N ASP A 202 27.66 -0.79 15.50
CA ASP A 202 27.14 -0.06 16.65
C ASP A 202 26.14 1.05 16.29
N ARG A 203 26.09 1.46 15.03
CA ARG A 203 25.16 2.49 14.55
C ARG A 203 24.45 2.01 13.31
N LEU A 204 23.13 2.10 13.30
CA LEU A 204 22.27 1.61 12.20
C LEU A 204 21.17 2.61 11.90
N LEU A 205 20.86 2.74 10.61
CA LEU A 205 19.70 3.49 10.15
C LEU A 205 18.73 2.56 9.40
N LEU A 206 17.46 2.59 9.77
CA LEU A 206 16.36 1.94 9.05
C LEU A 206 15.44 3.02 8.49
N VAL A 207 15.28 3.04 7.17
CA VAL A 207 14.39 3.95 6.46
C VAL A 207 13.15 3.20 6.02
N MET A 208 12.01 3.47 6.65
CA MET A 208 10.76 2.78 6.35
C MET A 208 9.61 3.80 6.30
N ALA A 209 8.87 3.84 5.20
CA ALA A 209 7.78 4.78 5.00
C ALA A 209 6.75 4.75 6.15
N THR A 210 6.04 5.85 6.34
CA THR A 210 4.94 5.90 7.31
C THR A 210 3.89 4.84 6.95
N GLY A 211 3.41 4.11 7.95
CA GLY A 211 2.40 3.09 7.69
C GLY A 211 2.93 1.68 7.48
N THR A 212 4.25 1.48 7.48
CA THR A 212 4.88 0.17 7.24
C THR A 212 5.12 -0.65 8.51
N GLY A 213 4.79 -0.12 9.70
CA GLY A 213 4.95 -0.81 10.97
C GLY A 213 6.37 -0.73 11.54
N LYS A 214 6.99 0.46 11.51
CA LYS A 214 8.32 0.72 12.12
C LYS A 214 8.41 0.24 13.58
N THR A 215 7.40 0.55 14.39
CA THR A 215 7.35 0.16 15.80
C THR A 215 7.38 -1.36 15.99
N TYR A 216 6.60 -2.10 15.20
CA TYR A 216 6.62 -3.56 15.19
C TYR A 216 8.00 -4.11 14.76
N THR A 217 8.61 -3.49 13.74
CA THR A 217 9.97 -3.85 13.29
C THR A 217 10.99 -3.64 14.42
N ALA A 218 10.94 -2.50 15.10
CA ALA A 218 11.78 -2.21 16.27
C ALA A 218 11.55 -3.22 17.39
N PHE A 219 10.30 -3.54 17.71
CA PHE A 219 9.95 -4.56 18.71
C PHE A 219 10.60 -5.90 18.39
N GLN A 220 10.50 -6.41 17.15
CA GLN A 220 11.08 -7.68 16.76
C GLN A 220 12.61 -7.68 16.83
N ILE A 221 13.26 -6.57 16.45
CA ILE A 221 14.72 -6.43 16.60
C ILE A 221 15.11 -6.50 18.08
N ILE A 222 14.44 -5.72 18.93
CA ILE A 222 14.66 -5.71 20.39
C ILE A 222 14.43 -7.10 20.96
N TRP A 223 13.34 -7.76 20.61
CA TRP A 223 13.00 -9.10 21.10
C TRP A 223 14.09 -10.11 20.79
N ARG A 224 14.56 -10.18 19.55
CA ARG A 224 15.59 -11.16 19.15
C ARG A 224 16.92 -10.91 19.84
N LEU A 225 17.36 -9.66 19.94
CA LEU A 225 18.61 -9.28 20.61
C LEU A 225 18.53 -9.53 22.12
N TRP A 226 17.40 -9.24 22.74
CA TRP A 226 17.16 -9.50 24.15
C TRP A 226 17.12 -11.00 24.46
N LYS A 227 16.42 -11.80 23.66
CA LYS A 227 16.38 -13.27 23.76
C LYS A 227 17.76 -13.90 23.55
N ALA A 228 18.57 -13.36 22.64
CA ALA A 228 19.95 -13.78 22.46
C ALA A 228 20.86 -13.45 23.68
N GLY A 229 20.37 -12.68 24.64
CA GLY A 229 21.16 -12.22 25.79
C GLY A 229 22.22 -11.17 25.44
N GLN A 230 22.21 -10.65 24.22
CA GLN A 230 23.19 -9.67 23.72
C GLN A 230 22.88 -8.26 24.20
N LYS A 231 21.60 -7.90 24.30
CA LYS A 231 21.12 -6.58 24.71
C LYS A 231 20.06 -6.76 25.81
N LYS A 232 20.35 -6.29 27.02
CA LYS A 232 19.47 -6.43 28.19
C LYS A 232 18.90 -5.12 28.67
N ARG A 233 19.72 -4.07 28.67
CA ARG A 233 19.35 -2.71 29.08
C ARG A 233 19.07 -1.88 27.83
N ILE A 234 17.79 -1.57 27.59
CA ILE A 234 17.32 -1.02 26.33
C ILE A 234 16.59 0.28 26.58
N LEU A 235 16.91 1.32 25.82
CA LEU A 235 16.23 2.61 25.83
C LEU A 235 15.52 2.80 24.48
N PHE A 236 14.18 2.94 24.53
CA PHE A 236 13.36 3.30 23.37
C PHE A 236 12.88 4.74 23.49
N LEU A 237 13.27 5.57 22.54
CA LEU A 237 12.96 6.99 22.49
C LEU A 237 11.99 7.31 21.37
N ALA A 238 10.93 8.06 21.69
CA ALA A 238 9.99 8.59 20.72
C ALA A 238 9.79 10.09 20.92
N ASP A 239 9.11 10.74 19.97
CA ASP A 239 8.88 12.18 20.01
C ASP A 239 7.60 12.60 20.74
N ARG A 240 6.67 11.64 21.01
CA ARG A 240 5.34 11.92 21.60
C ARG A 240 4.89 10.90 22.64
N ASN A 241 4.25 11.39 23.69
CA ASN A 241 3.69 10.57 24.76
C ASN A 241 2.67 9.54 24.29
N VAL A 242 1.79 9.91 23.36
CA VAL A 242 0.77 9.00 22.82
C VAL A 242 1.44 7.79 22.14
N LEU A 243 2.53 8.00 21.40
CA LEU A 243 3.28 6.92 20.76
C LEU A 243 3.95 6.01 21.79
N VAL A 244 4.62 6.60 22.81
CA VAL A 244 5.24 5.81 23.88
C VAL A 244 4.19 4.95 24.58
N ASP A 245 3.07 5.54 24.92
CA ASP A 245 2.01 4.87 25.67
C ASP A 245 1.37 3.72 24.86
N GLN A 246 1.04 3.95 23.61
CA GLN A 246 0.49 2.93 22.70
C GLN A 246 1.50 1.81 22.42
N THR A 247 2.77 2.17 22.21
CA THR A 247 3.86 1.19 22.02
C THR A 247 3.97 0.26 23.22
N MET A 248 3.96 0.79 24.47
CA MET A 248 4.05 -0.02 25.68
C MET A 248 2.89 -1.00 25.82
N VAL A 249 1.67 -0.53 25.61
CA VAL A 249 0.47 -1.35 25.92
C VAL A 249 0.11 -2.34 24.81
N ASN A 250 0.55 -2.09 23.58
CA ASN A 250 0.28 -2.92 22.41
C ASN A 250 1.53 -3.73 21.98
N ASP A 251 2.43 -3.11 21.21
CA ASP A 251 3.54 -3.83 20.56
C ASP A 251 4.52 -4.42 21.58
N PHE A 252 4.82 -3.69 22.69
CA PHE A 252 5.79 -4.11 23.71
C PHE A 252 5.17 -4.92 24.87
N ARG A 253 3.89 -5.27 24.80
CA ARG A 253 3.19 -6.07 25.81
C ARG A 253 3.95 -7.33 26.25
N PRO A 254 4.66 -8.06 25.39
CA PRO A 254 5.46 -9.22 25.80
C PRO A 254 6.58 -8.92 26.82
N PHE A 255 6.99 -7.65 26.95
CA PHE A 255 7.93 -7.19 27.98
C PHE A 255 7.26 -6.69 29.27
N ALA A 256 5.96 -6.93 29.45
CA ALA A 256 5.25 -6.52 30.68
C ALA A 256 5.99 -7.00 31.93
N GLY A 257 6.10 -6.12 32.94
CA GLY A 257 6.86 -6.37 34.17
C GLY A 257 8.39 -6.19 34.05
N ARG A 258 8.93 -5.96 32.84
CA ARG A 258 10.36 -5.70 32.58
C ARG A 258 10.61 -4.33 31.97
N MET A 259 9.55 -3.61 31.64
CA MET A 259 9.62 -2.30 31.01
C MET A 259 8.93 -1.23 31.86
N ALA A 260 9.44 0.01 31.76
CA ALA A 260 8.84 1.16 32.44
C ALA A 260 9.03 2.45 31.62
N LYS A 261 8.10 3.40 31.81
CA LYS A 261 8.15 4.72 31.17
C LYS A 261 8.92 5.71 32.02
N LEU A 262 9.82 6.46 31.41
CA LEU A 262 10.54 7.58 32.02
C LEU A 262 9.61 8.80 32.15
N SER A 263 8.67 8.75 33.08
CA SER A 263 7.67 9.77 33.36
C SER A 263 7.25 9.73 34.81
N THR A 264 6.78 10.85 35.35
CA THR A 264 6.15 10.95 36.68
C THR A 264 4.63 10.95 36.63
N GLN A 265 4.03 10.95 35.44
CA GLN A 265 2.59 11.00 35.24
C GLN A 265 2.04 9.60 34.96
N SER A 266 1.25 9.09 35.90
CA SER A 266 0.47 7.86 35.70
C SER A 266 -0.68 8.10 34.72
N LYS A 267 -0.92 7.13 33.84
CA LYS A 267 -2.03 7.14 32.90
C LYS A 267 -2.53 5.72 32.69
N THR A 268 -3.84 5.56 32.72
CA THR A 268 -4.50 4.34 32.24
C THR A 268 -4.84 4.49 30.77
N ILE A 269 -4.53 3.50 29.95
CA ILE A 269 -4.70 3.52 28.51
C ILE A 269 -5.52 2.32 28.12
N GLU A 270 -6.44 2.52 27.19
CA GLU A 270 -7.19 1.45 26.56
C GLU A 270 -6.30 0.79 25.50
N ARG A 271 -6.22 -0.54 25.55
CA ARG A 271 -5.51 -1.36 24.56
C ARG A 271 -6.34 -1.52 23.29
N ALA A 272 -5.71 -1.97 22.22
CA ALA A 272 -6.38 -2.34 20.99
C ALA A 272 -7.45 -3.43 21.14
N ASP A 273 -7.37 -4.24 22.19
CA ASP A 273 -8.35 -5.27 22.55
C ASP A 273 -9.48 -4.76 23.49
N GLY A 274 -9.57 -3.45 23.73
CA GLY A 274 -10.57 -2.81 24.60
C GLY A 274 -10.28 -2.97 26.11
N THR A 275 -9.17 -3.59 26.51
CA THR A 275 -8.82 -3.73 27.92
C THR A 275 -8.01 -2.53 28.41
N ALA A 276 -8.30 -2.09 29.65
CA ALA A 276 -7.54 -1.02 30.29
C ALA A 276 -6.17 -1.51 30.79
N ALA A 277 -5.12 -0.71 30.58
CA ALA A 277 -3.78 -0.98 31.08
C ALA A 277 -3.20 0.26 31.77
N GLU A 278 -2.59 0.06 32.92
CA GLU A 278 -1.83 1.09 33.60
C GLU A 278 -0.39 1.10 33.10
N VAL A 279 0.13 2.30 32.80
CA VAL A 279 1.51 2.48 32.37
C VAL A 279 2.44 2.42 33.59
N THR A 280 3.34 1.45 33.60
CA THR A 280 4.37 1.33 34.63
C THR A 280 5.38 2.48 34.51
N LEU A 281 5.64 3.19 35.62
CA LEU A 281 6.55 4.32 35.67
C LEU A 281 7.90 3.96 36.26
N ALA A 282 8.97 4.45 35.65
CA ALA A 282 10.32 4.32 36.16
C ALA A 282 10.73 5.48 37.11
N LEU A 283 9.95 6.55 37.19
CA LEU A 283 10.22 7.70 38.04
C LEU A 283 9.25 7.76 39.20
N ASP A 284 9.77 7.95 40.42
CA ASP A 284 8.96 8.27 41.60
C ASP A 284 8.55 9.77 41.61
N LYS A 285 7.68 10.15 42.56
CA LYS A 285 7.24 11.55 42.72
C LYS A 285 8.38 12.55 42.97
N LYS A 286 9.54 12.09 43.41
CA LYS A 286 10.76 12.87 43.62
C LYS A 286 11.72 12.80 42.41
N ARG A 287 11.26 12.24 41.27
CA ARG A 287 12.00 12.03 40.04
C ARG A 287 13.20 11.09 40.16
N ARG A 288 13.29 10.25 41.17
CA ARG A 288 14.37 9.24 41.28
C ARG A 288 14.04 8.07 40.37
N ILE A 289 15.03 7.59 39.63
CA ILE A 289 14.90 6.52 38.66
C ILE A 289 14.95 5.16 39.37
N ASP A 290 14.01 4.29 39.04
CA ASP A 290 14.07 2.87 39.34
C ASP A 290 14.87 2.17 38.23
N ALA A 291 16.13 1.85 38.54
CA ALA A 291 17.06 1.21 37.62
C ALA A 291 16.91 -0.31 37.53
N SER A 292 15.83 -0.89 38.08
CA SER A 292 15.60 -2.35 38.08
C SER A 292 15.04 -2.89 36.77
N TYR A 293 14.41 -2.05 35.96
CA TYR A 293 13.81 -2.45 34.69
C TYR A 293 14.88 -2.76 33.63
N GLU A 294 14.50 -3.61 32.65
CA GLU A 294 15.37 -3.97 31.54
C GLU A 294 15.12 -3.03 30.32
N ILE A 295 13.90 -2.55 30.13
CA ILE A 295 13.49 -1.72 28.99
C ILE A 295 12.88 -0.41 29.50
N TYR A 296 13.40 0.68 29.03
CA TYR A 296 12.93 2.03 29.35
C TYR A 296 12.37 2.69 28.08
N LEU A 297 11.19 3.28 28.21
CA LEU A 297 10.59 4.06 27.13
C LEU A 297 10.45 5.51 27.58
N GLY A 298 10.73 6.45 26.69
CA GLY A 298 10.66 7.86 27.04
C GLY A 298 10.54 8.78 25.84
N LEU A 299 10.20 10.04 26.16
CA LEU A 299 10.31 11.14 25.20
C LEU A 299 11.72 11.71 25.27
N TYR A 300 12.37 11.88 24.11
CA TYR A 300 13.68 12.52 24.14
C TYR A 300 13.63 13.95 24.70
N GLN A 301 12.59 14.75 24.39
CA GLN A 301 12.41 16.10 24.95
C GLN A 301 12.22 16.09 26.48
N ALA A 302 11.54 15.06 27.03
CA ALA A 302 11.27 15.00 28.47
C ALA A 302 12.52 14.62 29.30
N ILE A 303 13.49 13.95 28.67
CA ILE A 303 14.72 13.49 29.34
C ILE A 303 15.91 14.41 29.05
N THR A 304 15.79 15.37 28.11
CA THR A 304 16.82 16.35 27.75
C THR A 304 16.56 17.75 28.25
N GLY A 305 15.50 18.09 28.91
CA GLY A 305 15.07 19.42 29.43
C GLY A 305 16.06 20.58 29.30
N PRO A 306 15.59 21.84 29.28
CA PRO A 306 16.48 22.99 29.03
C PRO A 306 17.53 23.22 30.09
N ASP A 307 17.29 22.78 31.33
CA ASP A 307 18.24 22.94 32.45
C ASP A 307 18.99 21.62 32.72
N GLU A 308 20.24 21.72 33.17
CA GLU A 308 21.08 20.56 33.55
C GLU A 308 20.36 19.61 34.54
N SER A 309 19.61 20.16 35.51
CA SER A 309 18.83 19.40 36.48
C SER A 309 17.65 18.64 35.88
N GLN A 310 17.32 18.91 34.63
CA GLN A 310 16.21 18.26 33.87
C GLN A 310 16.73 17.20 32.90
N LYS A 311 18.05 17.09 32.74
CA LYS A 311 18.67 16.08 31.86
C LYS A 311 18.70 14.70 32.53
N LEU A 312 17.54 14.07 32.63
CA LEU A 312 17.35 12.78 33.33
C LEU A 312 18.26 11.67 32.80
N TYR A 313 18.67 11.71 31.53
CA TYR A 313 19.57 10.69 30.97
C TYR A 313 20.92 10.65 31.69
N ARG A 314 21.37 11.74 32.32
CA ARG A 314 22.64 11.83 33.08
C ARG A 314 22.59 11.13 34.44
N GLU A 315 21.40 10.77 34.93
CA GLU A 315 21.27 9.97 36.15
C GLU A 315 21.64 8.50 35.93
N PHE A 316 21.68 8.06 34.65
CA PHE A 316 22.24 6.75 34.30
C PHE A 316 23.72 6.85 33.99
N SER A 317 24.50 5.82 34.33
CA SER A 317 25.89 5.75 33.91
C SER A 317 26.01 5.67 32.38
N PRO A 318 27.06 6.19 31.78
CA PRO A 318 27.26 6.19 30.33
C PRO A 318 27.22 4.80 29.67
N ASP A 319 27.50 3.77 30.45
CA ASP A 319 27.52 2.34 30.05
C ASP A 319 26.26 1.56 30.50
N PHE A 320 25.22 2.27 30.98
CA PHE A 320 24.03 1.61 31.51
C PHE A 320 23.20 0.91 30.43
N PHE A 321 23.07 1.50 29.26
CA PHE A 321 22.29 0.91 28.17
C PHE A 321 23.17 0.14 27.18
N ASP A 322 22.69 -1.03 26.74
CA ASP A 322 23.30 -1.85 25.71
C ASP A 322 22.79 -1.50 24.30
N LEU A 323 21.53 -1.01 24.23
CA LEU A 323 20.84 -0.69 23.00
C LEU A 323 19.97 0.56 23.18
N ILE A 324 20.04 1.48 22.23
CA ILE A 324 19.16 2.63 22.14
C ILE A 324 18.47 2.61 20.78
N VAL A 325 17.15 2.75 20.80
CA VAL A 325 16.33 2.83 19.59
C VAL A 325 15.61 4.18 19.59
N ILE A 326 15.79 4.95 18.51
CA ILE A 326 15.15 6.25 18.35
C ILE A 326 14.17 6.18 17.20
N ASP A 327 12.89 6.35 17.52
CA ASP A 327 11.85 6.47 16.50
C ASP A 327 11.73 7.92 16.04
N GLU A 328 11.52 8.10 14.72
CA GLU A 328 11.44 9.39 14.03
C GLU A 328 12.70 10.27 14.25
N CYS A 329 13.89 9.69 14.14
CA CYS A 329 15.18 10.32 14.39
C CYS A 329 15.51 11.52 13.47
N HIS A 330 14.66 11.81 12.46
CA HIS A 330 14.79 12.97 11.56
C HIS A 330 14.18 14.25 12.12
N ARG A 331 13.52 14.21 13.29
CA ARG A 331 12.72 15.32 13.81
C ARG A 331 13.55 16.28 14.63
N GLY A 332 13.17 17.55 14.48
CA GLY A 332 13.53 18.64 15.35
C GLY A 332 14.05 19.88 14.61
N SER A 333 14.01 21.02 15.29
CA SER A 333 14.83 22.18 14.99
C SER A 333 16.31 21.82 15.20
N ALA A 334 17.26 22.63 14.73
CA ALA A 334 18.68 22.41 14.99
C ALA A 334 18.99 22.23 16.51
N ALA A 335 18.17 22.82 17.39
CA ALA A 335 18.27 22.67 18.84
C ALA A 335 17.74 21.30 19.32
N GLU A 336 16.67 20.76 18.71
CA GLU A 336 16.13 19.43 19.06
C GLU A 336 16.96 18.30 18.46
N ASP A 337 17.59 18.50 17.29
CA ASP A 337 18.58 17.58 16.74
C ASP A 337 19.81 17.47 17.66
N SER A 338 20.16 18.54 18.38
CA SER A 338 21.23 18.50 19.39
C SER A 338 20.81 17.70 20.64
N ALA A 339 19.55 17.75 21.02
CA ALA A 339 19.05 17.13 22.25
C ALA A 339 19.13 15.59 22.24
N TRP A 340 18.62 14.92 21.18
CA TRP A 340 18.74 13.46 21.09
C TRP A 340 20.20 13.01 20.84
N ARG A 341 21.01 13.82 20.15
CA ARG A 341 22.45 13.57 19.99
C ARG A 341 23.19 13.60 21.31
N GLU A 342 22.88 14.53 22.20
CA GLU A 342 23.48 14.57 23.55
C GLU A 342 23.21 13.24 24.31
N ILE A 343 22.03 12.64 24.16
CA ILE A 343 21.71 11.33 24.75
C ILE A 343 22.60 10.25 24.14
N LEU A 344 22.70 10.22 22.81
CA LEU A 344 23.50 9.21 22.10
C LEU A 344 24.99 9.34 22.37
N ASP A 345 25.49 10.54 22.46
CA ASP A 345 26.89 10.82 22.79
C ASP A 345 27.20 10.42 24.24
N HIS A 346 26.26 10.65 25.18
CA HIS A 346 26.40 10.20 26.57
C HIS A 346 26.46 8.66 26.65
N PHE A 347 25.66 7.95 25.90
CA PHE A 347 25.63 6.47 25.86
C PHE A 347 26.38 5.93 24.63
N SER A 348 27.55 6.46 24.34
CA SER A 348 28.30 6.12 23.12
C SER A 348 28.75 4.65 23.05
N SER A 349 28.76 3.93 24.19
CA SER A 349 29.03 2.49 24.24
C SER A 349 27.83 1.61 23.83
N ALA A 350 26.62 2.16 23.79
CA ALA A 350 25.43 1.43 23.38
C ALA A 350 25.36 1.28 21.84
N THR A 351 24.83 0.17 21.39
CA THR A 351 24.36 0.06 20.00
C THR A 351 23.17 1.01 19.77
N GLN A 352 23.16 1.72 18.66
CA GLN A 352 22.21 2.80 18.41
C GLN A 352 21.49 2.58 17.08
N ILE A 353 20.16 2.53 17.10
CA ILE A 353 19.31 2.34 15.92
C ILE A 353 18.44 3.59 15.72
N GLY A 354 18.59 4.24 14.57
CA GLY A 354 17.68 5.26 14.09
C GLY A 354 16.59 4.68 13.21
N LEU A 355 15.34 4.99 13.50
CA LEU A 355 14.19 4.67 12.66
C LEU A 355 13.63 5.96 12.07
N THR A 356 13.39 6.00 10.77
CA THR A 356 12.82 7.17 10.12
C THR A 356 11.96 6.78 8.91
N ALA A 357 10.95 7.61 8.63
CA ALA A 357 10.25 7.53 7.36
C ALA A 357 11.00 8.25 6.23
N THR A 358 11.88 9.19 6.59
CA THR A 358 12.61 10.03 5.65
C THR A 358 13.99 10.32 6.20
N PRO A 359 15.07 9.92 5.52
CA PRO A 359 16.38 10.36 5.90
C PRO A 359 16.43 11.89 5.73
N LYS A 360 16.93 12.60 6.74
CA LYS A 360 17.10 14.05 6.68
C LYS A 360 18.47 14.35 6.10
N GLU A 361 18.48 15.00 4.97
CA GLU A 361 19.68 15.55 4.35
C GLU A 361 19.55 17.09 4.33
N THR A 362 20.05 17.77 5.33
CA THR A 362 20.18 19.21 5.35
C THR A 362 21.64 19.58 5.53
N THR A 363 22.03 20.78 5.14
CA THR A 363 23.42 21.30 5.24
C THR A 363 24.00 21.23 6.66
N TYR A 364 23.15 21.07 7.68
CA TYR A 364 23.55 21.15 9.10
C TYR A 364 23.28 19.88 9.92
N ALA A 365 22.51 18.92 9.38
CA ALA A 365 22.18 17.69 10.10
C ALA A 365 21.82 16.58 9.10
N SER A 366 22.70 15.60 9.00
CA SER A 366 22.43 14.38 8.23
C SER A 366 22.37 13.19 9.19
N ASN A 367 21.27 12.43 9.14
CA ASN A 367 21.18 11.17 9.87
C ASN A 367 22.12 10.12 9.28
N ILE A 368 22.40 10.23 7.98
CA ILE A 368 23.35 9.36 7.28
C ILE A 368 24.77 9.59 7.80
N ASP A 369 25.16 10.84 8.10
CA ASP A 369 26.47 11.13 8.66
C ASP A 369 26.65 10.53 10.07
N TYR A 370 25.57 10.42 10.85
CA TYR A 370 25.65 9.87 12.20
C TYR A 370 25.51 8.34 12.23
N PHE A 371 24.51 7.79 11.58
CA PHE A 371 24.20 6.36 11.63
C PHE A 371 24.86 5.54 10.51
N GLY A 372 25.38 6.17 9.48
CA GLY A 372 25.84 5.55 8.24
C GLY A 372 24.72 5.35 7.21
N ALA A 373 25.06 4.75 6.09
CA ALA A 373 24.07 4.36 5.09
C ALA A 373 23.00 3.43 5.69
N PRO A 374 21.73 3.56 5.26
CA PRO A 374 20.66 2.69 5.76
C PRO A 374 20.99 1.21 5.56
N VAL A 375 20.86 0.40 6.60
CA VAL A 375 21.00 -1.07 6.49
C VAL A 375 19.80 -1.68 5.75
N TYR A 376 18.67 -0.97 5.75
CA TYR A 376 17.48 -1.33 4.95
C TYR A 376 16.63 -0.10 4.68
N SER A 377 16.06 -0.05 3.45
CA SER A 377 15.15 1.00 3.03
C SER A 377 13.89 0.41 2.41
N TYR A 378 12.72 0.93 2.81
CA TYR A 378 11.43 0.60 2.21
C TYR A 378 10.61 1.87 2.02
N SER A 379 10.54 2.32 0.77
CA SER A 379 9.93 3.60 0.40
C SER A 379 8.40 3.53 0.34
N LEU A 380 7.75 4.69 0.31
CA LEU A 380 6.32 4.80 0.06
C LEU A 380 5.96 4.25 -1.34
N LYS A 381 6.79 4.54 -2.34
CA LYS A 381 6.68 4.03 -3.71
C LYS A 381 6.65 2.50 -3.75
N GLN A 382 7.58 1.85 -3.03
CA GLN A 382 7.59 0.39 -2.92
C GLN A 382 6.32 -0.13 -2.23
N GLY A 383 5.90 0.50 -1.12
CA GLY A 383 4.70 0.11 -0.40
C GLY A 383 3.41 0.22 -1.21
N ILE A 384 3.30 1.24 -2.07
CA ILE A 384 2.19 1.42 -3.01
C ILE A 384 2.27 0.35 -4.12
N ARG A 385 3.46 0.14 -4.70
CA ARG A 385 3.67 -0.87 -5.74
C ARG A 385 3.35 -2.29 -5.25
N ASP A 386 3.71 -2.61 -4.02
CA ASP A 386 3.44 -3.91 -3.41
C ASP A 386 1.99 -4.07 -2.91
N GLY A 387 1.21 -2.97 -2.92
CA GLY A 387 -0.18 -2.94 -2.49
C GLY A 387 -0.39 -2.96 -0.97
N PHE A 388 0.63 -2.68 -0.18
CA PHE A 388 0.52 -2.54 1.27
C PHE A 388 0.16 -1.13 1.73
N LEU A 389 0.45 -0.14 0.90
CA LEU A 389 0.11 1.25 1.14
C LEU A 389 -0.83 1.77 0.06
N ALA A 390 -1.72 2.66 0.45
CA ALA A 390 -2.70 3.27 -0.42
C ALA A 390 -2.04 4.32 -1.33
N PRO A 391 -2.28 4.28 -2.64
CA PRO A 391 -1.94 5.37 -3.54
C PRO A 391 -2.81 6.59 -3.25
N TYR A 392 -2.42 7.75 -3.76
CA TYR A 392 -3.13 8.98 -3.50
C TYR A 392 -3.36 9.81 -4.77
N LYS A 393 -4.47 10.56 -4.74
CA LYS A 393 -4.79 11.59 -5.72
C LYS A 393 -4.45 12.96 -5.16
N VAL A 394 -4.17 13.91 -6.02
CA VAL A 394 -3.96 15.31 -5.65
C VAL A 394 -4.98 16.18 -6.38
N ILE A 395 -5.69 17.01 -5.62
CA ILE A 395 -6.52 18.09 -6.14
C ILE A 395 -5.83 19.40 -5.76
N LYS A 396 -5.28 20.12 -6.74
CA LYS A 396 -4.66 21.43 -6.56
C LYS A 396 -5.69 22.50 -6.76
N VAL A 397 -6.04 23.24 -5.74
CA VAL A 397 -7.03 24.32 -5.82
C VAL A 397 -6.31 25.66 -5.72
N HIS A 398 -6.27 26.40 -6.82
CA HIS A 398 -5.67 27.72 -6.87
C HIS A 398 -6.74 28.79 -6.60
N ILE A 399 -6.54 29.54 -5.53
CA ILE A 399 -7.42 30.67 -5.17
C ILE A 399 -6.79 31.96 -5.70
N ASP A 400 -7.58 32.83 -6.33
CA ASP A 400 -7.12 34.07 -6.94
C ASP A 400 -6.29 34.95 -5.99
N ARG A 401 -6.72 35.02 -4.72
CA ARG A 401 -6.01 35.78 -3.68
C ARG A 401 -4.67 35.16 -3.30
N ASP A 402 -4.56 33.84 -3.37
CA ASP A 402 -3.30 33.15 -3.08
C ASP A 402 -2.29 33.34 -4.24
N VAL A 403 -2.77 33.43 -5.49
CA VAL A 403 -1.94 33.62 -6.69
C VAL A 403 -1.57 35.07 -6.89
N GLN A 404 -2.55 36.01 -6.80
CA GLN A 404 -2.33 37.43 -7.11
C GLN A 404 -1.91 38.26 -5.90
N GLY A 405 -2.08 37.70 -4.70
CA GLY A 405 -1.98 38.45 -3.46
C GLY A 405 -3.20 39.35 -3.22
N TYR A 406 -3.20 39.98 -2.08
CA TYR A 406 -4.21 40.97 -1.69
C TYR A 406 -3.55 42.26 -1.31
N ARG A 407 -4.00 43.39 -1.89
CA ARG A 407 -3.63 44.75 -1.48
C ARG A 407 -4.86 45.48 -0.96
N PRO A 408 -4.86 46.01 0.28
CA PRO A 408 -5.93 46.78 0.83
C PRO A 408 -6.25 47.99 -0.04
N VAL A 409 -7.51 48.41 -0.04
CA VAL A 409 -7.90 49.69 -0.62
C VAL A 409 -7.45 50.80 0.32
N GLN A 410 -7.03 51.93 -0.22
CA GLN A 410 -6.55 53.07 0.58
C GLN A 410 -7.61 53.47 1.64
N GLY A 411 -7.16 53.50 2.90
CA GLY A 411 -8.07 53.82 4.05
C GLY A 411 -8.91 52.62 4.49
N GLN A 412 -8.62 51.45 4.07
CA GLN A 412 -9.30 50.23 4.53
C GLN A 412 -8.95 49.98 6.00
N VAL A 413 -9.98 49.76 6.79
CA VAL A 413 -9.82 49.43 8.23
C VAL A 413 -10.10 47.94 8.46
N ASP A 414 -9.48 47.40 9.49
CA ASP A 414 -9.73 46.04 9.96
C ASP A 414 -11.02 46.01 10.84
N ARG A 415 -11.34 44.80 11.34
CA ARG A 415 -12.52 44.59 12.20
C ARG A 415 -12.50 45.45 13.50
N ASP A 416 -11.30 45.80 13.97
CA ASP A 416 -11.09 46.63 15.15
C ASP A 416 -11.09 48.16 14.85
N GLY A 417 -11.23 48.54 13.55
CA GLY A 417 -11.25 49.91 13.07
C GLY A 417 -9.88 50.50 12.86
N GLU A 418 -8.81 49.74 12.89
CA GLU A 418 -7.47 50.20 12.58
C GLU A 418 -7.15 50.08 11.08
N GLU A 419 -6.40 51.06 10.54
CA GLU A 419 -6.05 51.10 9.12
C GLU A 419 -5.11 49.94 8.81
N VAL A 420 -5.47 49.18 7.74
CA VAL A 420 -4.67 48.06 7.24
C VAL A 420 -3.48 48.61 6.45
N GLU A 421 -2.28 48.17 6.78
CA GLU A 421 -1.05 48.58 6.09
C GLU A 421 -1.15 48.38 4.59
N ASP A 422 -0.85 49.44 3.79
CA ASP A 422 -0.87 49.42 2.33
C ASP A 422 0.35 48.67 1.78
N ARG A 423 0.27 47.35 1.74
CA ARG A 423 1.22 46.46 1.08
C ARG A 423 0.53 45.28 0.44
N ILE A 424 1.22 44.55 -0.39
CA ILE A 424 0.69 43.28 -0.95
C ILE A 424 0.87 42.18 0.12
N TYR A 425 -0.24 41.60 0.53
CA TYR A 425 -0.28 40.41 1.36
C TYR A 425 -0.34 39.18 0.46
N ASN A 426 0.51 38.19 0.70
CA ASN A 426 0.61 36.97 -0.12
C ASN A 426 0.25 35.72 0.72
N THR A 427 0.40 34.55 0.12
CA THR A 427 0.06 33.27 0.74
C THR A 427 0.70 33.08 2.12
N LYS A 428 1.91 33.62 2.37
CA LYS A 428 2.61 33.53 3.65
C LYS A 428 1.98 34.39 4.76
N ASP A 429 1.28 35.44 4.36
CA ASP A 429 0.62 36.36 5.29
C ASP A 429 -0.76 35.84 5.71
N PHE A 430 -1.45 35.09 4.84
CA PHE A 430 -2.82 34.65 5.09
C PHE A 430 -2.89 33.68 6.29
N ASP A 431 -3.85 33.97 7.16
CA ASP A 431 -4.10 33.28 8.43
C ASP A 431 -2.97 33.41 9.48
N ARG A 432 -1.86 34.08 9.14
CA ARG A 432 -0.79 34.43 10.08
C ARG A 432 -0.88 35.89 10.56
N THR A 433 -0.89 36.83 9.63
CA THR A 433 -0.98 38.27 9.90
C THR A 433 -2.26 38.88 9.36
N LEU A 434 -2.75 38.42 8.22
CA LEU A 434 -4.00 38.87 7.58
C LEU A 434 -5.00 37.70 7.50
N VAL A 435 -6.22 37.93 7.91
CA VAL A 435 -7.31 36.94 7.84
C VAL A 435 -8.36 37.42 6.84
N LEU A 436 -8.66 36.56 5.87
CA LEU A 436 -9.73 36.73 4.88
C LEU A 436 -10.78 35.65 5.15
N ASP A 437 -11.87 35.99 5.83
CA ASP A 437 -12.91 35.05 6.22
C ASP A 437 -13.58 34.36 5.02
N ASP A 438 -13.72 35.08 3.89
CA ASP A 438 -14.35 34.54 2.68
C ASP A 438 -13.47 33.47 2.02
N ARG A 439 -12.14 33.58 2.17
CA ARG A 439 -11.21 32.51 1.75
C ARG A 439 -11.42 31.24 2.59
N THR A 440 -11.51 31.34 3.91
CA THR A 440 -11.78 30.19 4.80
C THR A 440 -13.14 29.55 4.50
N LYS A 441 -14.18 30.36 4.21
CA LYS A 441 -15.50 29.86 3.79
C LYS A 441 -15.44 29.14 2.43
N LEU A 442 -14.66 29.68 1.48
CA LEU A 442 -14.47 29.02 0.17
C LEU A 442 -13.82 27.65 0.32
N VAL A 443 -12.76 27.53 1.12
CA VAL A 443 -12.11 26.25 1.42
C VAL A 443 -13.10 25.28 2.06
N ALA A 444 -13.84 25.69 3.07
CA ALA A 444 -14.85 24.86 3.74
C ALA A 444 -15.94 24.36 2.78
N ARG A 445 -16.40 25.26 1.88
CA ARG A 445 -17.37 24.92 0.84
C ARG A 445 -16.81 23.87 -0.11
N LYS A 446 -15.58 24.05 -0.63
CA LYS A 446 -14.97 23.11 -1.57
C LYS A 446 -14.70 21.73 -0.95
N VAL A 447 -14.31 21.67 0.31
CA VAL A 447 -14.22 20.41 1.06
C VAL A 447 -15.58 19.71 1.16
N THR A 448 -16.62 20.47 1.45
CA THR A 448 -17.99 19.93 1.56
C THR A 448 -18.56 19.51 0.20
N GLU A 449 -18.30 20.27 -0.86
CA GLU A 449 -18.67 19.92 -2.23
C GLU A 449 -18.01 18.60 -2.63
N PHE A 450 -16.70 18.45 -2.40
CA PHE A 450 -15.99 17.20 -2.68
C PHE A 450 -16.62 15.98 -1.97
N LEU A 451 -16.95 16.10 -0.68
CA LEU A 451 -17.58 15.03 0.08
C LEU A 451 -18.99 14.68 -0.44
N LYS A 452 -19.74 15.67 -0.94
CA LYS A 452 -21.05 15.48 -1.57
C LYS A 452 -20.93 14.81 -2.94
N GLU A 453 -20.03 15.32 -3.80
CA GLU A 453 -19.82 14.83 -5.17
C GLU A 453 -19.19 13.44 -5.18
N SER A 454 -18.30 13.13 -4.25
CA SER A 454 -17.72 11.78 -4.10
C SER A 454 -18.73 10.74 -3.61
N GLY A 455 -19.91 11.18 -3.13
CA GLY A 455 -20.96 10.31 -2.60
C GLY A 455 -20.68 9.78 -1.18
N ASP A 456 -19.58 10.19 -0.52
CA ASP A 456 -19.20 9.73 0.81
C ASP A 456 -19.01 10.92 1.79
N ARG A 457 -20.10 11.42 2.32
CA ARG A 457 -20.11 12.49 3.33
C ARG A 457 -19.61 12.02 4.70
N MET A 458 -19.41 10.71 4.89
CA MET A 458 -18.89 10.13 6.13
C MET A 458 -17.39 9.80 6.02
N ALA A 459 -16.73 10.17 4.92
CA ALA A 459 -15.31 9.98 4.72
C ALA A 459 -14.49 10.72 5.78
N LYS A 460 -13.71 9.96 6.58
CA LYS A 460 -12.80 10.54 7.58
C LYS A 460 -11.86 11.53 6.90
N THR A 461 -11.88 12.77 7.37
CA THR A 461 -11.20 13.93 6.76
C THR A 461 -10.35 14.66 7.78
N ILE A 462 -9.11 15.01 7.41
CA ILE A 462 -8.22 15.86 8.21
C ILE A 462 -7.97 17.17 7.47
N VAL A 463 -8.29 18.31 8.07
CA VAL A 463 -8.01 19.65 7.54
C VAL A 463 -6.88 20.28 8.33
N PHE A 464 -5.71 20.43 7.67
CA PHE A 464 -4.54 21.05 8.25
C PHE A 464 -4.60 22.58 8.08
N CYS A 465 -4.57 23.30 9.19
CA CYS A 465 -4.67 24.76 9.30
C CYS A 465 -3.33 25.35 9.77
N VAL A 466 -3.14 26.65 9.53
CA VAL A 466 -1.91 27.39 9.88
C VAL A 466 -1.63 27.31 11.39
N ASP A 467 -2.65 27.58 12.20
CA ASP A 467 -2.57 27.57 13.66
C ASP A 467 -3.90 27.12 14.30
N GLN A 468 -3.98 27.21 15.63
CA GLN A 468 -5.15 26.78 16.39
C GLN A 468 -6.39 27.67 16.18
N GLU A 469 -6.17 28.96 15.96
CA GLU A 469 -7.23 29.92 15.69
C GLU A 469 -7.82 29.72 14.30
N HIS A 470 -6.97 29.52 13.30
CA HIS A 470 -7.40 29.12 11.96
C HIS A 470 -8.18 27.79 11.99
N ALA A 471 -7.71 26.80 12.78
CA ALA A 471 -8.43 25.55 12.94
C ALA A 471 -9.82 25.73 13.56
N LEU A 472 -10.01 26.72 14.45
CA LEU A 472 -11.30 27.04 15.03
C LEU A 472 -12.23 27.70 14.00
N ARG A 473 -11.75 28.70 13.23
CA ARG A 473 -12.52 29.36 12.17
C ARG A 473 -12.91 28.36 11.08
N MET A 474 -11.97 27.50 10.64
CA MET A 474 -12.23 26.46 9.67
C MET A 474 -13.27 25.47 10.17
N ARG A 475 -13.18 25.01 11.43
CA ARG A 475 -14.24 24.18 12.04
C ARG A 475 -15.60 24.82 11.93
N GLN A 476 -15.71 26.09 12.27
CA GLN A 476 -16.99 26.83 12.21
C GLN A 476 -17.50 26.94 10.76
N ALA A 477 -16.64 27.26 9.83
CA ALA A 477 -17.00 27.34 8.40
C ALA A 477 -17.50 25.97 7.87
N VAL A 478 -16.80 24.87 8.19
CA VAL A 478 -17.20 23.50 7.79
C VAL A 478 -18.52 23.09 8.47
N ILE A 479 -18.76 23.45 9.73
CA ILE A 479 -20.05 23.24 10.42
C ILE A 479 -21.19 23.92 9.67
N ASN A 480 -21.01 25.17 9.24
CA ASN A 480 -22.03 25.93 8.54
C ASN A 480 -22.38 25.32 7.18
N GLU A 481 -21.42 24.78 6.46
CA GLU A 481 -21.65 24.09 5.18
C GLU A 481 -22.27 22.68 5.34
N ASN A 482 -22.23 22.11 6.56
CA ASN A 482 -22.74 20.77 6.89
C ASN A 482 -23.77 20.79 8.05
N ALA A 483 -24.55 21.85 8.16
CA ALA A 483 -25.51 22.05 9.25
C ALA A 483 -26.51 20.89 9.41
N ASP A 484 -26.88 20.23 8.32
CA ASP A 484 -27.76 19.05 8.27
C ASP A 484 -27.18 17.84 9.02
N LEU A 485 -25.91 17.53 8.85
CA LEU A 485 -25.25 16.41 9.52
C LEU A 485 -24.80 16.77 10.95
N VAL A 486 -24.40 18.01 11.16
CA VAL A 486 -24.08 18.52 12.51
C VAL A 486 -25.31 18.56 13.42
N ALA A 487 -26.51 18.83 12.88
CA ALA A 487 -27.77 18.74 13.62
C ALA A 487 -28.07 17.30 14.07
N GLN A 488 -27.65 16.28 13.29
CA GLN A 488 -27.81 14.88 13.68
C GLN A 488 -26.78 14.47 14.75
N ASN A 489 -25.52 14.93 14.60
CA ASN A 489 -24.46 14.69 15.57
C ASN A 489 -23.45 15.83 15.59
N HIS A 490 -23.36 16.54 16.71
CA HIS A 490 -22.45 17.68 16.91
C HIS A 490 -20.96 17.28 16.75
N ARG A 491 -20.61 15.99 16.88
CA ARG A 491 -19.25 15.48 16.67
C ARG A 491 -18.89 15.25 15.20
N TYR A 492 -19.80 15.53 14.27
CA TYR A 492 -19.49 15.39 12.84
C TYR A 492 -18.27 16.21 12.44
N VAL A 493 -18.13 17.45 12.97
CA VAL A 493 -16.94 18.30 12.76
C VAL A 493 -16.35 18.66 14.12
N MET A 494 -15.11 18.26 14.36
CA MET A 494 -14.39 18.54 15.61
C MET A 494 -13.07 19.26 15.32
N ARG A 495 -12.64 20.12 16.25
CA ARG A 495 -11.26 20.62 16.28
C ARG A 495 -10.45 19.70 17.20
N ILE A 496 -9.31 19.23 16.72
CA ILE A 496 -8.36 18.44 17.53
C ILE A 496 -6.99 19.14 17.49
N THR A 497 -6.68 19.90 18.55
CA THR A 497 -5.41 20.63 18.71
C THR A 497 -4.84 20.36 20.10
N GLY A 498 -3.55 20.65 20.31
CA GLY A 498 -2.85 20.30 21.55
C GLY A 498 -3.42 20.91 22.84
N ASN A 499 -4.15 22.02 22.75
CA ASN A 499 -4.72 22.71 23.90
C ASN A 499 -6.24 22.49 24.05
N ASP A 500 -6.85 21.67 23.20
CA ASP A 500 -8.28 21.40 23.19
C ASP A 500 -8.56 20.05 23.86
N ARG A 501 -9.00 20.08 25.13
CA ARG A 501 -9.26 18.84 25.88
C ARG A 501 -10.39 18.01 25.27
N ASP A 502 -11.50 18.67 24.89
CA ASP A 502 -12.64 17.98 24.30
C ASP A 502 -12.27 17.33 22.95
N GLY A 503 -11.43 18.01 22.17
CA GLY A 503 -10.88 17.44 20.93
C GLY A 503 -9.92 16.28 21.19
N LEU A 504 -9.04 16.41 22.19
CA LEU A 504 -8.09 15.35 22.54
C LEU A 504 -8.79 14.07 23.03
N ASP A 505 -9.89 14.22 23.77
CA ASP A 505 -10.70 13.08 24.24
C ASP A 505 -11.39 12.35 23.07
N GLN A 506 -11.59 13.00 21.93
CA GLN A 506 -12.16 12.39 20.72
C GLN A 506 -11.10 11.87 19.73
N LEU A 507 -9.82 12.05 20.03
CA LEU A 507 -8.73 11.56 19.16
C LEU A 507 -8.77 10.04 19.02
N GLY A 508 -9.03 9.30 20.09
CA GLY A 508 -9.22 7.84 20.07
C GLY A 508 -10.33 7.42 19.11
N ASN A 509 -11.50 8.06 19.21
CA ASN A 509 -12.64 7.80 18.34
C ASN A 509 -12.37 8.16 16.87
N PHE A 510 -11.54 9.16 16.59
CA PHE A 510 -11.17 9.49 15.23
C PHE A 510 -10.24 8.44 14.61
N ILE A 511 -9.35 7.86 15.40
CA ILE A 511 -8.40 6.82 14.98
C ILE A 511 -9.10 5.47 14.80
N ASP A 512 -10.09 5.17 15.66
CA ASP A 512 -10.81 3.91 15.66
C ASP A 512 -11.57 3.71 14.34
N PRO A 513 -11.29 2.62 13.59
CA PRO A 513 -11.99 2.30 12.35
C PRO A 513 -13.50 2.03 12.54
N GLU A 514 -13.92 1.56 13.73
CA GLU A 514 -15.31 1.22 14.01
C GLU A 514 -16.11 2.45 14.46
N ALA A 515 -15.44 3.47 14.97
CA ALA A 515 -16.12 4.70 15.42
C ALA A 515 -16.47 5.60 14.24
N THR A 516 -17.76 5.89 14.08
CA THR A 516 -18.27 6.75 13.00
C THR A 516 -17.83 8.21 13.18
N TYR A 517 -17.85 8.75 14.39
CA TYR A 517 -17.58 10.16 14.70
C TYR A 517 -16.30 10.31 15.55
N PRO A 518 -15.54 11.39 15.38
CA PRO A 518 -15.67 12.49 14.42
C PRO A 518 -15.41 12.07 12.96
N VAL A 519 -16.03 12.79 12.00
CA VAL A 519 -15.83 12.59 10.57
C VAL A 519 -14.81 13.57 10.02
N ILE A 520 -15.02 14.88 10.24
CA ILE A 520 -14.10 15.94 9.79
C ILE A 520 -13.39 16.52 10.99
N VAL A 521 -12.05 16.53 10.93
CA VAL A 521 -11.23 17.08 12.01
C VAL A 521 -10.38 18.23 11.48
N THR A 522 -10.47 19.39 12.11
CA THR A 522 -9.58 20.53 11.86
C THR A 522 -8.45 20.54 12.88
N THR A 523 -7.21 20.70 12.40
CA THR A 523 -6.01 20.64 13.24
C THR A 523 -4.94 21.61 12.77
N SER A 524 -3.96 21.93 13.62
CA SER A 524 -2.77 22.67 13.20
C SER A 524 -1.57 21.71 12.97
N ARG A 525 -0.94 21.26 14.05
CA ARG A 525 0.26 20.37 13.97
C ARG A 525 0.05 19.01 14.62
N LEU A 526 -0.96 18.85 15.46
CA LEU A 526 -1.10 17.66 16.30
C LEU A 526 -1.21 16.37 15.47
N LEU A 527 -2.03 16.38 14.41
CA LEU A 527 -2.30 15.20 13.59
C LEU A 527 -1.26 14.96 12.47
N SER A 528 -0.29 15.87 12.30
CA SER A 528 0.77 15.62 11.29
C SER A 528 1.62 14.40 11.63
N THR A 529 1.67 13.99 12.90
CA THR A 529 2.54 12.88 13.34
C THR A 529 1.90 12.05 14.45
N GLY A 530 2.30 10.78 14.54
CA GLY A 530 1.95 9.91 15.65
C GLY A 530 0.49 9.44 15.72
N VAL A 531 -0.32 9.75 14.71
CA VAL A 531 -1.74 9.36 14.64
C VAL A 531 -1.93 8.35 13.52
N ASP A 532 -2.45 7.17 13.83
CA ASP A 532 -2.71 6.12 12.84
C ASP A 532 -4.19 6.12 12.43
N ALA A 533 -4.60 7.12 11.66
CA ALA A 533 -5.97 7.21 11.14
C ALA A 533 -6.13 6.32 9.90
N GLN A 534 -6.35 5.03 10.09
CA GLN A 534 -6.38 4.02 9.01
C GLN A 534 -7.46 4.28 7.96
N THR A 535 -8.58 4.85 8.37
CA THR A 535 -9.75 5.12 7.52
C THR A 535 -9.78 6.53 6.93
N CYS A 536 -8.72 7.34 7.11
CA CYS A 536 -8.65 8.69 6.55
C CYS A 536 -8.63 8.65 5.01
N ARG A 537 -9.64 9.28 4.38
CA ARG A 537 -9.84 9.31 2.92
C ARG A 537 -9.50 10.65 2.29
N LEU A 538 -9.58 11.74 3.04
CA LEU A 538 -9.30 13.08 2.55
C LEU A 538 -8.35 13.82 3.50
N ILE A 539 -7.29 14.36 2.95
CA ILE A 539 -6.35 15.25 3.63
C ILE A 539 -6.41 16.60 2.94
N VAL A 540 -6.73 17.65 3.68
CA VAL A 540 -6.82 19.00 3.17
C VAL A 540 -5.64 19.82 3.69
N LEU A 541 -4.89 20.44 2.80
CA LEU A 541 -3.75 21.30 3.10
C LEU A 541 -4.17 22.76 2.91
N ASP A 542 -4.61 23.41 3.99
CA ASP A 542 -4.86 24.86 4.04
C ASP A 542 -3.82 25.56 4.93
N ARG A 543 -2.60 25.11 4.81
CA ARG A 543 -1.41 25.72 5.40
C ARG A 543 -0.19 25.41 4.51
N GLU A 544 0.82 26.28 4.59
CA GLU A 544 2.11 25.94 4.04
C GLU A 544 2.76 24.80 4.84
N VAL A 545 3.35 23.87 4.14
CA VAL A 545 4.18 22.83 4.72
C VAL A 545 5.63 23.28 4.69
N GLY A 546 6.32 23.25 5.83
CA GLY A 546 7.65 23.85 5.97
C GLY A 546 8.82 22.97 5.52
N SER A 547 8.57 21.68 5.27
CA SER A 547 9.63 20.74 4.88
C SER A 547 9.08 19.49 4.19
N MET A 548 9.94 18.84 3.39
CA MET A 548 9.68 17.52 2.79
C MET A 548 9.28 16.49 3.85
N THR A 549 9.95 16.47 4.98
CA THR A 549 9.66 15.56 6.08
C THR A 549 8.25 15.75 6.63
N GLU A 550 7.84 17.01 6.86
CA GLU A 550 6.49 17.34 7.33
C GLU A 550 5.44 16.93 6.30
N PHE A 551 5.71 17.18 5.02
CA PHE A 551 4.84 16.78 3.92
C PHE A 551 4.63 15.25 3.90
N LYS A 552 5.72 14.49 3.93
CA LYS A 552 5.67 13.01 3.97
C LYS A 552 4.90 12.47 5.18
N GLN A 553 5.00 13.12 6.32
CA GLN A 553 4.26 12.74 7.52
C GLN A 553 2.77 13.02 7.40
N ILE A 554 2.40 14.16 6.83
CA ILE A 554 0.99 14.53 6.58
C ILE A 554 0.37 13.55 5.58
N VAL A 555 1.00 13.34 4.42
CA VAL A 555 0.55 12.38 3.41
C VAL A 555 0.49 10.97 4.00
N GLY A 556 1.46 10.62 4.84
CA GLY A 556 1.51 9.36 5.55
C GLY A 556 0.27 9.03 6.41
N ARG A 557 -0.57 10.02 6.76
CA ARG A 557 -1.85 9.77 7.47
C ARG A 557 -2.87 9.06 6.60
N GLY A 558 -2.80 9.27 5.28
CA GLY A 558 -3.70 8.63 4.31
C GLY A 558 -3.19 7.29 3.77
N THR A 559 -1.93 6.92 3.96
CA THR A 559 -1.31 5.78 3.25
C THR A 559 -1.77 4.40 3.71
N ARG A 560 -2.51 4.26 4.81
CA ARG A 560 -3.04 2.97 5.25
C ARG A 560 -4.10 2.45 4.27
N VAL A 561 -4.03 1.18 3.92
CA VAL A 561 -5.11 0.44 3.26
C VAL A 561 -5.99 -0.17 4.34
N HIS A 562 -7.31 -0.01 4.22
CA HIS A 562 -8.28 -0.63 5.11
C HIS A 562 -9.38 -1.29 4.26
N GLU A 563 -9.25 -2.60 4.05
CA GLU A 563 -10.09 -3.36 3.11
C GLU A 563 -11.54 -3.46 3.60
N ASP A 564 -11.77 -3.62 4.91
CA ASP A 564 -13.10 -3.76 5.50
C ASP A 564 -13.99 -2.52 5.25
N THR A 565 -13.40 -1.32 5.24
CA THR A 565 -14.10 -0.09 4.87
C THR A 565 -13.91 0.30 3.42
N GLN A 566 -13.31 -0.56 2.57
CA GLN A 566 -12.98 -0.29 1.16
C GLN A 566 -12.15 1.00 0.98
N LYS A 567 -11.33 1.36 1.95
CA LYS A 567 -10.39 2.47 1.84
C LYS A 567 -9.12 1.97 1.16
N LEU A 568 -9.09 2.06 -0.17
CA LEU A 568 -8.00 1.58 -1.01
C LEU A 568 -7.09 2.71 -1.51
N TYR A 569 -7.56 3.93 -1.55
CA TYR A 569 -6.80 5.14 -1.87
C TYR A 569 -7.25 6.30 -0.99
N PHE A 570 -6.58 7.44 -1.09
CA PHE A 570 -6.98 8.69 -0.46
C PHE A 570 -6.72 9.88 -1.37
N THR A 571 -7.26 11.02 -1.00
CA THR A 571 -7.11 12.26 -1.76
C THR A 571 -6.41 13.31 -0.89
N VAL A 572 -5.48 14.04 -1.49
CA VAL A 572 -4.87 15.25 -0.91
C VAL A 572 -5.43 16.44 -1.67
N MET A 573 -6.14 17.33 -0.96
CA MET A 573 -6.65 18.58 -1.51
C MET A 573 -5.75 19.71 -1.03
N ASP A 574 -5.06 20.36 -1.95
CA ASP A 574 -3.99 21.32 -1.67
C ASP A 574 -4.39 22.72 -2.11
N PHE A 575 -4.56 23.62 -1.14
CA PHE A 575 -4.86 25.03 -1.35
C PHE A 575 -3.63 25.94 -1.27
N ARG A 576 -2.45 25.41 -0.96
CA ARG A 576 -1.23 26.18 -0.73
C ARG A 576 -0.06 25.79 -1.62
N GLY A 577 -0.28 24.91 -2.62
CA GLY A 577 0.76 24.48 -3.54
C GLY A 577 1.84 23.56 -2.92
N SER A 578 1.62 23.06 -1.71
CA SER A 578 2.61 22.23 -0.99
C SER A 578 2.98 20.95 -1.73
N THR A 579 2.04 20.37 -2.47
CA THR A 579 2.26 19.15 -3.26
C THR A 579 3.20 19.35 -4.44
N SER A 580 3.36 20.58 -4.93
CA SER A 580 4.31 20.90 -6.02
C SER A 580 5.74 21.08 -5.52
N HIS A 581 5.90 21.54 -4.26
CA HIS A 581 7.21 21.86 -3.69
C HIS A 581 7.92 20.64 -3.11
N PHE A 582 7.18 19.60 -2.70
CA PHE A 582 7.71 18.47 -1.92
C PHE A 582 7.51 17.12 -2.58
N ALA A 583 7.43 17.07 -3.91
CA ALA A 583 7.39 15.80 -4.64
C ALA A 583 8.80 15.15 -4.66
N ASP A 584 8.90 13.92 -4.17
CA ASP A 584 10.07 13.06 -4.28
C ASP A 584 9.67 11.77 -5.01
N PRO A 585 9.68 11.76 -6.36
CA PRO A 585 9.16 10.63 -7.14
C PRO A 585 9.91 9.32 -6.91
N GLU A 586 11.17 9.37 -6.47
CA GLU A 586 11.95 8.16 -6.23
C GLU A 586 11.57 7.48 -4.91
N PHE A 587 11.26 8.25 -3.88
CA PHE A 587 10.89 7.71 -2.58
C PHE A 587 9.37 7.65 -2.36
N ASP A 588 8.66 8.74 -2.67
CA ASP A 588 7.21 8.84 -2.39
C ASP A 588 6.36 8.26 -3.52
N GLY A 589 6.92 8.14 -4.72
CA GLY A 589 6.18 7.89 -5.94
C GLY A 589 5.35 9.12 -6.36
N GLU A 590 4.84 9.09 -7.56
CA GLU A 590 3.96 10.14 -8.06
C GLU A 590 2.51 9.88 -7.65
N PRO A 591 1.69 10.92 -7.47
CA PRO A 591 0.25 10.75 -7.30
C PRO A 591 -0.35 10.00 -8.49
N VAL A 592 -1.34 9.16 -8.26
CA VAL A 592 -2.00 8.43 -9.36
C VAL A 592 -2.83 9.35 -10.25
N GLN A 593 -3.21 10.53 -9.74
CA GLN A 593 -3.92 11.57 -10.46
C GLN A 593 -3.64 12.93 -9.85
N ILE A 594 -3.42 13.96 -10.68
CA ILE A 594 -3.39 15.37 -10.29
C ILE A 594 -4.52 16.08 -11.03
N TYR A 595 -5.36 16.84 -10.31
CA TYR A 595 -6.47 17.59 -10.87
C TYR A 595 -6.44 19.04 -10.39
N GLN A 596 -6.66 19.98 -11.28
CA GLN A 596 -6.71 21.41 -11.01
C GLN A 596 -8.05 21.94 -11.51
N PRO A 597 -9.10 22.01 -10.65
CA PRO A 597 -10.41 22.50 -11.06
C PRO A 597 -10.37 24.00 -11.40
N GLY A 598 -11.09 24.39 -12.44
CA GLY A 598 -11.37 25.79 -12.77
C GLY A 598 -12.49 26.39 -11.92
N PRO A 599 -12.88 27.67 -12.21
CA PRO A 599 -13.90 28.38 -11.43
C PRO A 599 -15.26 27.67 -11.35
N ASP A 600 -15.69 27.09 -12.45
CA ASP A 600 -17.02 26.48 -12.63
C ASP A 600 -16.99 24.96 -12.68
N ASP A 601 -15.81 24.34 -12.55
CA ASP A 601 -15.63 22.89 -12.61
C ASP A 601 -16.03 22.20 -11.32
N PRO A 602 -16.51 20.94 -11.42
CA PRO A 602 -16.67 20.08 -10.26
C PRO A 602 -15.35 19.95 -9.49
N ILE A 603 -15.41 19.98 -8.18
CA ILE A 603 -14.20 19.81 -7.34
C ILE A 603 -13.69 18.37 -7.39
N THR A 604 -14.56 17.41 -7.68
CA THR A 604 -14.20 16.02 -7.88
C THR A 604 -13.66 15.84 -9.31
N PRO A 605 -12.49 15.19 -9.48
CA PRO A 605 -11.95 14.92 -10.81
C PRO A 605 -12.99 14.20 -11.68
N PRO A 606 -13.12 14.57 -12.97
CA PRO A 606 -13.98 13.82 -13.88
C PRO A 606 -13.49 12.37 -13.99
N ASP A 607 -14.41 11.44 -14.19
CA ASP A 607 -14.07 10.04 -14.42
C ASP A 607 -13.42 9.84 -15.80
N ASP A 608 -13.72 10.75 -16.74
CA ASP A 608 -13.15 10.78 -18.09
C ASP A 608 -11.93 11.71 -18.19
N ALA A 609 -10.90 11.25 -18.89
CA ALA A 609 -9.73 12.08 -19.23
C ALA A 609 -10.05 13.03 -20.39
N PRO A 610 -9.26 14.12 -20.56
CA PRO A 610 -9.43 15.04 -21.69
C PRO A 610 -9.32 14.30 -23.02
N GLN A 611 -10.19 14.71 -23.95
CA GLN A 611 -10.27 14.12 -25.29
C GLN A 611 -8.96 14.30 -26.05
N SER A 612 -8.51 13.24 -26.72
CA SER A 612 -7.48 13.33 -27.76
C SER A 612 -8.04 14.05 -29.00
N ASP A 613 -7.16 14.62 -29.83
CA ASP A 613 -7.54 15.14 -31.16
C ASP A 613 -8.15 14.00 -32.02
N ASP A 614 -8.80 14.38 -33.13
CA ASP A 614 -9.43 13.44 -34.07
C ASP A 614 -8.46 12.40 -34.67
N ASP A 615 -7.15 12.54 -34.45
CA ASP A 615 -6.09 11.65 -34.89
C ASP A 615 -5.53 10.77 -33.77
N GLY A 616 -6.12 10.83 -32.52
CA GLY A 616 -5.70 10.01 -31.36
C GLY A 616 -4.38 10.46 -30.71
N ASN A 617 -3.85 11.65 -31.06
CA ASN A 617 -2.70 12.22 -30.41
C ASN A 617 -3.14 13.05 -29.20
N PRO A 618 -2.44 12.98 -28.06
CA PRO A 618 -2.70 13.91 -26.96
C PRO A 618 -2.50 15.32 -27.48
N MET A 619 -3.52 16.16 -27.33
CA MET A 619 -3.37 17.58 -27.68
C MET A 619 -2.18 18.14 -26.89
N PRO A 620 -1.20 18.77 -27.56
CA PRO A 620 -0.14 19.48 -26.85
C PRO A 620 -0.81 20.50 -25.93
N PRO A 621 -0.33 20.72 -24.71
CA PRO A 621 -0.84 21.78 -23.87
C PRO A 621 -0.76 23.07 -24.68
N GLN A 622 -1.89 23.74 -24.81
CA GLN A 622 -1.87 25.10 -25.32
C GLN A 622 -0.91 25.87 -24.43
N PRO A 623 0.02 26.67 -24.96
CA PRO A 623 0.88 27.47 -24.15
C PRO A 623 0.00 28.51 -23.45
N GLY A 624 -0.40 28.16 -22.24
CA GLY A 624 -0.87 29.09 -21.24
C GLY A 624 0.33 29.92 -20.86
N ASP A 625 0.16 31.23 -20.98
CA ASP A 625 1.11 32.30 -20.77
C ASP A 625 2.07 32.00 -19.61
N ASP A 626 3.36 32.11 -19.94
CA ASP A 626 4.51 32.36 -19.06
C ASP A 626 4.42 31.86 -17.62
N GLU A 627 4.96 30.64 -17.40
CA GLU A 627 5.65 30.33 -16.16
C GLU A 627 6.83 31.30 -16.02
N THR A 628 6.60 32.44 -15.39
CA THR A 628 7.66 33.18 -14.74
C THR A 628 8.18 32.31 -13.61
N VAL A 629 9.24 31.55 -13.92
CA VAL A 629 10.12 30.96 -12.93
C VAL A 629 10.68 32.11 -12.12
N LEU A 630 10.05 32.41 -10.99
CA LEU A 630 10.63 33.25 -9.95
C LEU A 630 11.75 32.41 -9.32
N THR A 631 12.96 32.59 -9.86
CA THR A 631 14.18 32.21 -9.17
C THR A 631 14.21 32.92 -7.83
N ASP A 632 14.14 32.14 -6.78
CA ASP A 632 14.22 32.59 -5.39
C ASP A 632 15.60 33.27 -5.14
N PRO A 633 15.65 34.54 -4.75
CA PRO A 633 16.86 35.10 -4.24
C PRO A 633 17.06 34.57 -2.80
N THR A 634 18.13 33.84 -2.62
CA THR A 634 18.70 33.41 -1.31
C THR A 634 18.33 34.34 -0.17
N GLY A 635 17.29 33.97 0.56
CA GLY A 635 16.85 34.63 1.79
C GLY A 635 17.25 33.81 3.00
N THR A 636 18.33 34.21 3.62
CA THR A 636 18.80 33.77 4.94
C THR A 636 17.69 33.88 5.96
N THR A 637 17.09 32.76 6.36
CA THR A 637 16.22 32.70 7.52
C THR A 637 17.08 32.61 8.76
N THR A 638 17.36 33.75 9.36
CA THR A 638 17.80 33.83 10.75
C THR A 638 16.63 33.41 11.66
N GLY A 639 16.73 32.23 12.23
CA GLY A 639 15.86 31.76 13.31
C GLY A 639 16.15 32.55 14.58
N GLY A 640 15.35 33.57 14.80
CA GLY A 640 15.29 34.29 16.09
C GLY A 640 14.22 33.64 16.95
N GLY A 641 14.59 32.84 17.93
CA GLY A 641 13.75 32.53 19.08
C GLY A 641 13.58 33.78 19.92
N GLY A 642 12.58 34.56 19.62
CA GLY A 642 12.12 35.66 20.42
C GLY A 642 10.82 35.32 21.09
N SER A 643 10.76 35.37 22.43
CA SER A 643 9.57 35.56 23.22
C SER A 643 8.93 36.90 22.78
N GLY A 644 8.20 36.87 21.68
CA GLY A 644 7.50 38.02 21.14
C GLY A 644 6.05 38.00 21.59
N ASN A 645 5.53 39.15 21.92
CA ASN A 645 4.11 39.43 22.07
C ASN A 645 3.32 38.75 20.96
N PRO A 646 2.10 38.24 21.22
CA PRO A 646 1.26 37.64 20.21
C PRO A 646 1.09 38.62 19.04
N ILE A 647 1.47 38.17 17.84
CA ILE A 647 1.29 38.94 16.61
C ILE A 647 -0.21 39.20 16.46
N ARG A 648 -0.60 40.47 16.47
CA ARG A 648 -2.00 40.89 16.24
C ARG A 648 -2.35 40.47 14.80
N LYS A 649 -3.43 39.70 14.65
CA LYS A 649 -3.99 39.37 13.35
C LYS A 649 -4.94 40.46 12.87
N ILE A 650 -4.84 40.79 11.59
CA ILE A 650 -5.66 41.78 10.90
C ILE A 650 -6.81 41.06 10.21
N TYR A 651 -8.04 41.35 10.57
CA TYR A 651 -9.25 40.75 9.99
C TYR A 651 -9.87 41.67 8.98
N VAL A 652 -10.04 41.28 7.74
CA VAL A 652 -10.65 42.04 6.65
C VAL A 652 -11.85 41.27 6.08
N ASP A 653 -13.04 41.92 6.19
CA ASP A 653 -14.30 41.37 5.71
C ASP A 653 -14.62 41.82 4.29
N GLY A 654 -15.39 41.04 3.52
CA GLY A 654 -15.93 41.43 2.21
C GLY A 654 -14.94 41.31 1.04
N VAL A 655 -13.83 40.61 1.24
CA VAL A 655 -12.87 40.34 0.16
C VAL A 655 -13.17 38.99 -0.49
N GLY A 656 -13.84 38.99 -1.63
CA GLY A 656 -14.23 37.79 -2.37
C GLY A 656 -13.00 36.99 -2.84
N ALA A 657 -13.12 35.67 -2.87
CA ALA A 657 -12.11 34.73 -3.37
C ALA A 657 -12.73 33.77 -4.39
N GLN A 658 -11.98 33.42 -5.46
CA GLN A 658 -12.40 32.55 -6.56
C GLN A 658 -11.31 31.56 -6.95
N ILE A 659 -11.67 30.49 -7.68
CA ILE A 659 -10.73 29.50 -8.23
C ILE A 659 -10.29 29.89 -9.66
N VAL A 660 -9.06 29.56 -10.08
CA VAL A 660 -8.45 30.13 -11.32
C VAL A 660 -7.76 29.16 -12.29
N ALA A 661 -7.75 27.81 -12.10
CA ALA A 661 -7.05 26.92 -13.07
C ALA A 661 -7.66 25.51 -13.19
N GLU A 662 -7.44 24.83 -14.36
CA GLU A 662 -7.94 23.48 -14.66
C GLU A 662 -6.89 22.58 -15.35
N ARG A 663 -6.70 21.33 -14.89
CA ARG A 663 -5.89 20.30 -15.55
C ARG A 663 -6.06 18.89 -14.91
N VAL A 664 -5.92 17.80 -15.73
CA VAL A 664 -5.95 16.40 -15.25
C VAL A 664 -4.74 15.62 -15.75
N GLU A 665 -4.07 14.89 -14.84
CA GLU A 665 -2.89 14.07 -15.14
C GLU A 665 -2.97 12.71 -14.40
N TYR A 666 -2.53 11.62 -15.05
CA TYR A 666 -2.51 10.25 -14.52
C TYR A 666 -1.14 9.60 -14.65
N LEU A 667 -0.83 8.64 -13.78
CA LEU A 667 0.34 7.79 -13.94
C LEU A 667 0.08 6.63 -14.90
N ASP A 668 0.96 6.45 -15.89
CA ASP A 668 0.98 5.25 -16.73
C ASP A 668 1.59 4.03 -16.00
N GLU A 669 1.63 2.88 -16.70
CA GLU A 669 2.22 1.65 -16.16
C GLU A 669 3.71 1.78 -15.81
N SER A 670 4.45 2.65 -16.53
CA SER A 670 5.86 2.92 -16.28
C SER A 670 6.11 3.82 -15.06
N GLY A 671 5.03 4.38 -14.47
CA GLY A 671 5.09 5.36 -13.39
C GLY A 671 5.33 6.79 -13.89
N LYS A 672 5.17 7.05 -15.20
CA LYS A 672 5.27 8.40 -15.78
C LYS A 672 3.90 9.06 -15.78
N LEU A 673 3.86 10.33 -15.39
CA LEU A 673 2.66 11.15 -15.42
C LEU A 673 2.27 11.48 -16.87
N VAL A 674 1.09 11.04 -17.28
CA VAL A 674 0.53 11.29 -18.62
C VAL A 674 -0.94 11.68 -18.51
N THR A 675 -1.43 12.45 -19.48
CA THR A 675 -2.84 12.80 -19.56
C THR A 675 -3.52 11.76 -20.46
N GLU A 676 -4.39 10.91 -19.91
CA GLU A 676 -4.98 9.78 -20.63
C GLU A 676 -6.32 9.34 -20.03
N SER A 677 -7.25 8.82 -20.87
CA SER A 677 -8.52 8.25 -20.42
C SER A 677 -8.38 6.81 -19.92
N LEU A 678 -9.32 6.34 -19.07
CA LEU A 678 -9.39 4.94 -18.66
C LEU A 678 -9.52 4.03 -19.89
N ARG A 679 -10.32 4.44 -20.87
CA ARG A 679 -10.51 3.71 -22.12
C ARG A 679 -9.21 3.59 -22.91
N ASP A 680 -8.42 4.68 -23.04
CA ASP A 680 -7.16 4.66 -23.78
C ASP A 680 -6.08 3.86 -23.04
N TYR A 681 -6.04 3.96 -21.72
CA TYR A 681 -5.18 3.09 -20.89
C TYR A 681 -5.49 1.61 -21.10
N THR A 682 -6.78 1.24 -21.02
CA THR A 682 -7.22 -0.14 -21.24
C THR A 682 -6.95 -0.59 -22.67
N ARG A 683 -7.18 0.30 -23.66
CA ARG A 683 -6.83 0.07 -25.08
C ARG A 683 -5.36 -0.26 -25.25
N LYS A 684 -4.45 0.55 -24.71
CA LYS A 684 -3.00 0.34 -24.80
C LYS A 684 -2.56 -0.95 -24.09
N ALA A 685 -3.10 -1.24 -22.92
CA ALA A 685 -2.81 -2.46 -22.20
C ALA A 685 -3.24 -3.70 -22.98
N LEU A 686 -4.45 -3.69 -23.56
CA LEU A 686 -4.96 -4.76 -24.41
C LEU A 686 -4.16 -4.90 -25.71
N GLN A 687 -3.78 -3.79 -26.36
CA GLN A 687 -2.97 -3.81 -27.58
C GLN A 687 -1.53 -4.25 -27.35
N LYS A 688 -1.00 -4.03 -26.16
CA LYS A 688 0.32 -4.57 -25.76
C LYS A 688 0.29 -6.10 -25.64
N GLN A 689 -0.81 -6.65 -25.13
CA GLN A 689 -1.01 -8.08 -24.97
C GLN A 689 -1.43 -8.74 -26.31
N PHE A 690 -2.27 -8.05 -27.09
CA PHE A 690 -2.79 -8.49 -28.36
C PHE A 690 -2.47 -7.46 -29.44
N ALA A 691 -1.39 -7.68 -30.20
CA ALA A 691 -0.88 -6.75 -31.20
C ALA A 691 -1.89 -6.48 -32.36
N SER A 692 -2.91 -7.31 -32.54
CA SER A 692 -3.97 -7.15 -33.53
C SER A 692 -5.23 -7.89 -33.13
N LEU A 693 -6.37 -7.47 -33.70
CA LEU A 693 -7.66 -8.18 -33.55
C LEU A 693 -7.52 -9.67 -33.90
N GLU A 694 -6.79 -9.99 -34.97
CA GLU A 694 -6.57 -11.38 -35.39
C GLU A 694 -5.79 -12.19 -34.32
N SER A 695 -4.82 -11.60 -33.64
CA SER A 695 -4.09 -12.26 -32.54
C SER A 695 -4.99 -12.51 -31.34
N PHE A 696 -5.87 -11.55 -31.00
CA PHE A 696 -6.87 -11.72 -29.96
C PHE A 696 -7.90 -12.80 -30.32
N LEU A 697 -8.43 -12.77 -31.55
CA LEU A 697 -9.39 -13.77 -32.03
C LEU A 697 -8.81 -15.19 -32.00
N ARG A 698 -7.54 -15.35 -32.41
CA ARG A 698 -6.84 -16.64 -32.31
C ARG A 698 -6.75 -17.14 -30.87
N ARG A 699 -6.36 -16.26 -29.95
CA ARG A 699 -6.26 -16.61 -28.52
C ARG A 699 -7.64 -16.95 -27.95
N TRP A 700 -8.65 -16.10 -28.20
CA TRP A 700 -10.01 -16.31 -27.76
C TRP A 700 -10.59 -17.65 -28.28
N ASN A 701 -10.44 -17.92 -29.55
CA ASN A 701 -10.97 -19.15 -30.18
C ASN A 701 -10.20 -20.42 -29.78
N SER A 702 -8.91 -20.30 -29.41
CA SER A 702 -8.09 -21.44 -28.97
C SER A 702 -8.40 -21.88 -27.54
N GLU A 703 -8.92 -20.98 -26.69
CA GLU A 703 -9.26 -21.34 -25.32
C GLU A 703 -10.59 -22.05 -25.20
N GLN A 704 -10.57 -23.16 -24.46
CA GLN A 704 -11.79 -23.93 -24.17
C GLN A 704 -12.69 -23.19 -23.17
N ARG A 705 -12.09 -22.46 -22.24
CA ARG A 705 -12.80 -21.70 -21.21
C ARG A 705 -12.60 -20.20 -21.42
N LYS A 706 -13.59 -19.56 -22.03
CA LYS A 706 -13.55 -18.12 -22.36
C LYS A 706 -13.41 -17.22 -21.12
N ASP A 707 -13.98 -17.64 -20.00
CA ASP A 707 -13.85 -16.97 -18.70
C ASP A 707 -12.39 -16.92 -18.20
N ALA A 708 -11.53 -17.83 -18.64
CA ALA A 708 -10.13 -17.81 -18.27
C ALA A 708 -9.38 -16.61 -18.86
N VAL A 709 -9.68 -16.24 -20.12
CA VAL A 709 -9.08 -15.06 -20.76
C VAL A 709 -9.53 -13.77 -20.06
N VAL A 710 -10.82 -13.67 -19.70
CA VAL A 710 -11.36 -12.51 -18.97
C VAL A 710 -10.68 -12.38 -17.61
N LYS A 711 -10.61 -13.48 -16.84
CA LYS A 711 -9.96 -13.49 -15.52
C LYS A 711 -8.46 -13.20 -15.57
N GLU A 712 -7.77 -13.63 -16.63
CA GLU A 712 -6.37 -13.30 -16.85
C GLU A 712 -6.18 -11.78 -17.02
N LEU A 713 -7.03 -11.14 -17.83
CA LEU A 713 -7.03 -9.70 -18.05
C LEU A 713 -7.39 -8.92 -16.78
N GLU A 714 -8.38 -9.37 -16.02
CA GLU A 714 -8.75 -8.78 -14.74
C GLU A 714 -7.62 -8.92 -13.70
N ALA A 715 -6.94 -10.08 -13.68
CA ALA A 715 -5.80 -10.30 -12.80
C ALA A 715 -4.58 -9.41 -13.13
N GLU A 716 -4.48 -8.95 -14.38
CA GLU A 716 -3.49 -7.95 -14.81
C GLU A 716 -3.92 -6.51 -14.51
N GLY A 717 -5.06 -6.33 -13.85
CA GLY A 717 -5.54 -5.03 -13.40
C GLY A 717 -6.40 -4.28 -14.42
N LEU A 718 -6.98 -4.98 -15.42
CA LEU A 718 -7.91 -4.41 -16.37
C LEU A 718 -9.35 -4.54 -15.85
N PRO A 719 -10.03 -3.45 -15.46
CA PRO A 719 -11.35 -3.49 -14.82
C PRO A 719 -12.48 -3.63 -15.86
N LEU A 720 -12.55 -4.78 -16.53
CA LEU A 720 -13.51 -5.00 -17.62
C LEU A 720 -14.98 -4.88 -17.18
N ASP A 721 -15.33 -5.40 -16.00
CA ASP A 721 -16.70 -5.28 -15.45
C ASP A 721 -17.10 -3.82 -15.21
N MET A 722 -16.15 -2.99 -14.78
CA MET A 722 -16.41 -1.59 -14.49
C MET A 722 -16.59 -0.78 -15.78
N ILE A 723 -15.82 -1.09 -16.82
CA ILE A 723 -15.97 -0.46 -18.13
C ILE A 723 -17.28 -0.91 -18.79
N ALA A 724 -17.67 -2.17 -18.61
CA ALA A 724 -18.96 -2.67 -19.06
C ALA A 724 -20.13 -1.92 -18.40
N ALA A 725 -20.04 -1.67 -17.09
CA ALA A 725 -21.04 -0.88 -16.35
C ALA A 725 -21.13 0.58 -16.83
N GLU A 726 -20.00 1.19 -17.17
CA GLU A 726 -19.93 2.55 -17.70
C GLU A 726 -20.56 2.68 -19.09
N LEU A 727 -20.32 1.69 -19.95
CA LEU A 727 -20.94 1.66 -21.28
C LEU A 727 -22.46 1.33 -21.23
N GLY A 728 -22.97 0.96 -20.04
CA GLY A 728 -24.40 0.84 -19.76
C GLY A 728 -25.10 -0.26 -20.54
N THR A 729 -24.41 -1.38 -20.82
CA THR A 729 -24.87 -2.34 -21.79
C THR A 729 -24.73 -3.79 -21.33
N ASP A 730 -25.61 -4.65 -21.86
CA ASP A 730 -25.50 -6.12 -21.80
C ASP A 730 -24.48 -6.64 -22.82
N LEU A 731 -23.28 -6.02 -22.86
CA LEU A 731 -22.19 -6.45 -23.74
C LEU A 731 -21.56 -7.75 -23.21
N ASP A 732 -21.13 -8.57 -24.14
CA ASP A 732 -20.26 -9.69 -23.84
C ASP A 732 -18.84 -9.17 -23.60
N PRO A 733 -18.04 -9.71 -22.65
CA PRO A 733 -16.64 -9.34 -22.46
C PRO A 733 -15.80 -9.35 -23.74
N PHE A 734 -16.12 -10.27 -24.67
CA PHE A 734 -15.50 -10.30 -26.00
C PHE A 734 -15.74 -9.01 -26.79
N ASP A 735 -17.00 -8.55 -26.85
CA ASP A 735 -17.36 -7.32 -27.56
C ASP A 735 -16.77 -6.10 -26.91
N LEU A 736 -16.73 -6.08 -25.58
CA LEU A 736 -16.09 -5.03 -24.81
C LEU A 736 -14.61 -4.90 -25.16
N ILE A 737 -13.87 -6.00 -25.15
CA ILE A 737 -12.45 -6.03 -25.52
C ILE A 737 -12.25 -5.60 -26.99
N CYS A 738 -13.04 -6.17 -27.91
CA CYS A 738 -12.94 -5.82 -29.33
C CYS A 738 -13.27 -4.32 -29.59
N HIS A 739 -14.25 -3.78 -28.87
CA HIS A 739 -14.60 -2.37 -28.98
C HIS A 739 -13.50 -1.46 -28.45
N ILE A 740 -12.97 -1.74 -27.28
CA ILE A 740 -11.95 -0.90 -26.64
C ILE A 740 -10.62 -0.96 -27.38
N ALA A 741 -10.14 -2.18 -27.68
CA ALA A 741 -8.80 -2.37 -28.21
C ALA A 741 -8.71 -2.11 -29.73
N PHE A 742 -9.78 -2.41 -30.48
CA PHE A 742 -9.75 -2.47 -31.96
C PHE A 742 -10.87 -1.67 -32.63
N ASP A 743 -11.61 -0.85 -31.88
CA ASP A 743 -12.72 -0.02 -32.35
C ASP A 743 -13.82 -0.79 -33.13
N ALA A 744 -13.95 -2.08 -32.85
CA ALA A 744 -14.99 -2.92 -33.42
C ALA A 744 -16.37 -2.49 -32.91
N LYS A 745 -17.41 -2.56 -33.78
CA LYS A 745 -18.77 -2.26 -33.35
C LYS A 745 -19.24 -3.31 -32.33
N PRO A 746 -19.56 -2.91 -31.09
CA PRO A 746 -19.96 -3.86 -30.07
C PRO A 746 -21.36 -4.40 -30.36
N LEU A 747 -21.57 -5.69 -30.10
CA LEU A 747 -22.86 -6.33 -30.16
C LEU A 747 -23.30 -6.75 -28.74
N THR A 748 -24.57 -6.59 -28.45
CA THR A 748 -25.14 -7.16 -27.24
C THR A 748 -25.20 -8.68 -27.33
N ARG A 749 -25.25 -9.36 -26.18
CA ARG A 749 -25.42 -10.81 -26.12
C ARG A 749 -26.65 -11.29 -26.89
N GLN A 750 -27.77 -10.55 -26.81
CA GLN A 750 -28.97 -10.83 -27.53
C GLN A 750 -28.80 -10.68 -29.06
N GLU A 751 -28.10 -9.64 -29.52
CA GLU A 751 -27.82 -9.48 -30.95
C GLU A 751 -26.93 -10.60 -31.49
N ARG A 752 -25.90 -11.04 -30.73
CA ARG A 752 -25.08 -12.19 -31.10
C ARG A 752 -25.90 -13.47 -31.18
N ALA A 753 -26.70 -13.75 -30.17
CA ALA A 753 -27.60 -14.91 -30.20
C ALA A 753 -28.59 -14.88 -31.39
N ALA A 754 -29.16 -13.72 -31.70
CA ALA A 754 -30.02 -13.53 -32.85
C ALA A 754 -29.28 -13.77 -34.19
N ASN A 755 -28.04 -13.36 -34.30
CA ASN A 755 -27.22 -13.58 -35.48
C ASN A 755 -26.89 -15.06 -35.70
N VAL A 756 -26.62 -15.84 -34.65
CA VAL A 756 -26.42 -17.29 -34.71
C VAL A 756 -27.69 -17.98 -35.21
N LYS A 757 -28.86 -17.59 -34.67
CA LYS A 757 -30.18 -18.15 -35.14
C LYS A 757 -30.41 -17.85 -36.63
N LYS A 758 -30.13 -16.63 -37.10
CA LYS A 758 -30.29 -16.23 -38.51
C LYS A 758 -29.40 -17.02 -39.47
N ARG A 759 -28.19 -17.38 -39.06
CA ARG A 759 -27.25 -18.18 -39.88
C ARG A 759 -27.62 -19.65 -40.00
N GLY A 760 -28.66 -20.12 -39.29
CA GLY A 760 -29.18 -21.47 -39.41
C GLY A 760 -28.19 -22.55 -38.95
N VAL A 761 -27.27 -22.24 -38.05
CA VAL A 761 -26.20 -23.15 -37.57
C VAL A 761 -26.73 -24.46 -37.03
N PHE A 762 -27.96 -24.46 -36.52
CA PHE A 762 -28.65 -25.63 -35.94
C PHE A 762 -29.31 -26.55 -36.96
N ASN A 763 -29.37 -26.19 -38.26
CA ASN A 763 -30.10 -26.94 -39.27
C ASN A 763 -29.53 -28.35 -39.53
N LYS A 764 -28.26 -28.58 -39.16
CA LYS A 764 -27.57 -29.88 -39.27
C LYS A 764 -27.90 -30.87 -38.15
N PHE A 765 -28.59 -30.43 -37.09
CA PHE A 765 -28.91 -31.27 -35.93
C PHE A 765 -30.37 -31.75 -35.93
N GLY A 766 -30.63 -32.91 -35.35
CA GLY A 766 -31.97 -33.43 -35.15
C GLY A 766 -32.81 -32.56 -34.19
N PRO A 767 -34.17 -32.73 -34.16
CA PRO A 767 -35.02 -31.82 -33.41
C PRO A 767 -34.70 -31.67 -31.93
N GLN A 768 -34.36 -32.75 -31.23
CA GLN A 768 -34.00 -32.73 -29.81
C GLN A 768 -32.64 -32.05 -29.56
N ALA A 769 -31.64 -32.38 -30.35
CA ALA A 769 -30.31 -31.74 -30.25
C ALA A 769 -30.40 -30.25 -30.57
N ARG A 770 -31.22 -29.85 -31.56
CA ARG A 770 -31.51 -28.47 -31.89
C ARG A 770 -32.13 -27.71 -30.71
N ALA A 771 -33.15 -28.27 -30.07
CA ALA A 771 -33.82 -27.66 -28.93
C ALA A 771 -32.83 -27.41 -27.75
N VAL A 772 -31.90 -28.34 -27.53
CA VAL A 772 -30.86 -28.17 -26.52
C VAL A 772 -29.89 -27.02 -26.87
N LEU A 773 -29.44 -26.93 -28.14
CA LEU A 773 -28.55 -25.86 -28.58
C LEU A 773 -29.25 -24.49 -28.57
N GLU A 774 -30.53 -24.41 -28.92
CA GLU A 774 -31.33 -23.21 -28.85
C GLU A 774 -31.48 -22.74 -27.40
N ALA A 775 -31.71 -23.63 -26.44
CA ALA A 775 -31.82 -23.35 -25.02
C ALA A 775 -30.44 -22.92 -24.44
N LEU A 776 -29.31 -23.52 -24.89
CA LEU A 776 -27.96 -23.05 -24.52
C LEU A 776 -27.71 -21.65 -25.05
N LEU A 777 -28.11 -21.34 -26.27
CA LEU A 777 -27.98 -20.02 -26.86
C LEU A 777 -28.83 -18.95 -26.15
N GLU A 778 -30.05 -19.32 -25.72
CA GLU A 778 -30.89 -18.42 -24.92
C GLU A 778 -30.26 -18.16 -23.55
N LYS A 779 -29.74 -19.18 -22.90
CA LYS A 779 -29.03 -19.01 -21.62
C LYS A 779 -27.80 -18.14 -21.77
N TYR A 780 -27.04 -18.25 -22.86
CA TYR A 780 -25.95 -17.33 -23.19
C TYR A 780 -26.44 -15.88 -23.33
N ALA A 781 -27.57 -15.68 -24.02
CA ALA A 781 -28.15 -14.34 -24.23
C ALA A 781 -28.52 -13.65 -22.90
N ASP A 782 -28.96 -14.43 -21.91
CA ASP A 782 -29.43 -13.93 -20.62
C ASP A 782 -28.29 -13.79 -19.59
N GLU A 783 -27.41 -14.80 -19.48
CA GLU A 783 -26.39 -14.87 -18.40
C GLU A 783 -24.94 -14.60 -18.88
N GLY A 784 -24.68 -14.54 -20.18
CA GLY A 784 -23.36 -14.24 -20.75
C GLY A 784 -22.46 -15.47 -20.94
N VAL A 785 -21.14 -15.27 -20.79
CA VAL A 785 -20.15 -16.35 -21.00
C VAL A 785 -20.37 -17.46 -19.99
N ILE A 786 -21.07 -18.49 -20.38
CA ILE A 786 -21.23 -19.70 -19.60
C ILE A 786 -20.15 -20.69 -20.06
N ASN A 787 -19.62 -21.47 -19.12
CA ASN A 787 -18.91 -22.70 -19.43
C ASN A 787 -19.91 -23.70 -20.06
N LEU A 788 -20.17 -23.52 -21.34
CA LEU A 788 -21.08 -24.37 -22.08
C LEU A 788 -20.62 -25.85 -22.09
N ASP A 789 -19.35 -26.10 -21.76
CA ASP A 789 -18.76 -27.43 -21.64
C ASP A 789 -19.08 -28.13 -20.32
N ASP A 790 -19.64 -27.41 -19.32
CA ASP A 790 -20.00 -28.02 -18.06
C ASP A 790 -21.34 -28.76 -18.19
N LEU A 791 -21.27 -30.11 -18.17
CA LEU A 791 -22.47 -30.95 -18.16
C LEU A 791 -23.43 -30.67 -16.99
N GLY A 792 -22.98 -29.93 -15.98
CA GLY A 792 -23.81 -29.42 -14.87
C GLY A 792 -24.92 -28.51 -15.36
N VAL A 793 -24.73 -27.78 -16.46
CA VAL A 793 -25.72 -26.90 -17.08
C VAL A 793 -26.95 -27.65 -17.51
N LEU A 794 -26.80 -28.92 -17.97
CA LEU A 794 -27.90 -29.77 -18.39
C LEU A 794 -28.79 -30.28 -17.23
N LYS A 795 -28.40 -30.06 -15.98
CA LYS A 795 -29.15 -30.48 -14.79
C LYS A 795 -30.12 -29.41 -14.28
N ILE A 796 -30.00 -28.19 -14.79
CA ILE A 796 -30.82 -27.04 -14.35
C ILE A 796 -31.88 -26.71 -15.39
N ALA A 797 -32.89 -25.91 -15.03
CA ALA A 797 -33.89 -25.43 -15.99
C ALA A 797 -33.24 -24.56 -17.07
N PRO A 798 -33.69 -24.62 -18.33
CA PRO A 798 -34.82 -25.39 -18.87
C PRO A 798 -34.51 -26.87 -19.24
N PHE A 799 -33.24 -27.27 -19.21
CA PHE A 799 -32.75 -28.57 -19.70
C PHE A 799 -33.33 -29.75 -18.90
N SER A 800 -33.49 -29.60 -17.60
CA SER A 800 -34.07 -30.64 -16.73
C SER A 800 -35.49 -31.02 -17.11
N GLY A 801 -36.21 -30.18 -17.87
CA GLY A 801 -37.52 -30.47 -18.45
C GLY A 801 -37.50 -31.12 -19.82
N MET A 802 -36.32 -31.17 -20.47
CA MET A 802 -36.18 -31.71 -21.84
C MET A 802 -35.76 -33.18 -21.84
N GLY A 803 -35.39 -33.76 -20.72
CA GLY A 803 -34.94 -35.14 -20.56
C GLY A 803 -33.80 -35.30 -19.56
N SER A 804 -33.43 -36.55 -19.31
CA SER A 804 -32.24 -36.85 -18.51
C SER A 804 -30.95 -36.43 -19.24
N VAL A 805 -29.88 -36.10 -18.51
CA VAL A 805 -28.57 -35.70 -19.07
C VAL A 805 -28.06 -36.74 -20.10
N LEU A 806 -28.29 -38.02 -19.85
CA LEU A 806 -27.90 -39.13 -20.78
C LEU A 806 -28.72 -39.11 -22.08
N GLU A 807 -29.99 -38.82 -22.00
CA GLU A 807 -30.88 -38.71 -23.19
C GLU A 807 -30.51 -37.47 -24.01
N LEU A 808 -30.26 -36.34 -23.35
CA LEU A 808 -29.86 -35.09 -24.02
C LEU A 808 -28.51 -35.26 -24.75
N ILE A 809 -27.52 -35.87 -24.11
CA ILE A 809 -26.24 -36.20 -24.73
C ILE A 809 -26.38 -37.25 -25.83
N GLY A 810 -27.27 -38.21 -25.63
CA GLY A 810 -27.58 -39.25 -26.65
C GLY A 810 -28.09 -38.66 -27.96
N ALA A 811 -28.85 -37.55 -27.95
CA ALA A 811 -29.33 -36.85 -29.14
C ALA A 811 -28.19 -36.29 -30.04
N PHE A 812 -26.96 -36.17 -29.51
CA PHE A 812 -25.76 -35.76 -30.23
C PHE A 812 -24.86 -36.94 -30.64
N GLY A 813 -25.28 -38.19 -30.42
CA GLY A 813 -24.43 -39.36 -30.66
C GLY A 813 -23.42 -39.65 -29.53
N GLY A 814 -23.70 -39.17 -28.33
CA GLY A 814 -22.86 -39.33 -27.13
C GLY A 814 -22.07 -38.07 -26.73
N LYS A 815 -21.29 -38.20 -25.64
CA LYS A 815 -20.55 -37.09 -25.08
C LYS A 815 -19.61 -36.35 -26.06
N PRO A 816 -18.81 -37.06 -26.91
CA PRO A 816 -17.96 -36.37 -27.89
C PRO A 816 -18.74 -35.55 -28.92
N GLY A 817 -19.93 -36.03 -29.34
CA GLY A 817 -20.77 -35.31 -30.27
C GLY A 817 -21.41 -34.08 -29.64
N PHE A 818 -21.82 -34.15 -28.38
CA PHE A 818 -22.29 -32.99 -27.62
C PHE A 818 -21.18 -31.94 -27.47
N GLU A 819 -19.97 -32.31 -27.03
CA GLU A 819 -18.85 -31.39 -26.87
C GLU A 819 -18.48 -30.73 -28.20
N GLN A 820 -18.55 -31.48 -29.33
CA GLN A 820 -18.30 -30.88 -30.64
C GLN A 820 -19.39 -29.89 -31.04
N ALA A 821 -20.66 -30.23 -30.78
CA ALA A 821 -21.78 -29.32 -31.07
C ALA A 821 -21.71 -28.02 -30.21
N VAL A 822 -21.28 -28.12 -28.98
CA VAL A 822 -21.02 -26.95 -28.11
C VAL A 822 -19.88 -26.12 -28.64
N ARG A 823 -18.76 -26.72 -29.06
CA ARG A 823 -17.63 -26.00 -29.73
C ARG A 823 -18.08 -25.29 -31.00
N ASP A 824 -18.89 -25.95 -31.80
CA ASP A 824 -19.45 -25.34 -33.02
C ASP A 824 -20.35 -24.17 -32.68
N LEU A 825 -21.15 -24.25 -31.59
CA LEU A 825 -21.99 -23.17 -31.11
C LEU A 825 -21.15 -22.00 -30.60
N GLN A 826 -20.12 -22.27 -29.79
CA GLN A 826 -19.19 -21.23 -29.28
C GLN A 826 -18.49 -20.52 -30.45
N SER A 827 -17.98 -21.28 -31.42
CA SER A 827 -17.37 -20.70 -32.63
C SER A 827 -18.36 -19.80 -33.38
N ALA A 828 -19.63 -20.24 -33.52
CA ALA A 828 -20.64 -19.47 -34.22
C ALA A 828 -21.06 -18.20 -33.46
N ILE A 829 -21.00 -18.20 -32.13
CA ILE A 829 -21.25 -16.98 -31.31
C ILE A 829 -20.19 -15.93 -31.57
N TYR A 830 -18.91 -16.31 -31.62
CA TYR A 830 -17.76 -15.38 -31.71
C TYR A 830 -17.17 -15.23 -33.12
N GLU A 831 -17.81 -15.85 -34.12
CA GLU A 831 -17.47 -15.67 -35.54
C GLU A 831 -17.86 -14.27 -36.01
N GLU A 832 -16.93 -13.49 -36.55
CA GLU A 832 -17.26 -12.19 -37.13
C GLU A 832 -18.27 -12.33 -38.23
N SER A 833 -19.33 -11.53 -38.17
CA SER A 833 -20.19 -11.28 -39.32
C SER A 833 -19.38 -10.43 -40.31
N ALA A 834 -18.84 -11.04 -41.34
CA ALA A 834 -18.19 -10.35 -42.45
C ALA A 834 -19.13 -9.32 -43.11
#